data_fb15bac1805d24e0e5d9efc5f172ab09
#
_entry.id   fb15bac1805d24e0e5d9efc5f172ab09
#
_cell.length_a   1.000
_cell.length_b   1.000
_cell.length_c   1.000
_cell.angle_alpha   90.00
_cell.angle_beta   90.00
_cell.angle_gamma   90.00
#
_symmetry.space_group_name_H-M   'P 1'
#
loop_
_entity.id
_entity.type
_entity.pdbx_description
1 polymer ?
#
loop_
_entity_poly.entity_id
_entity_poly.type
_entity_poly.pdbx_seq_one_letter_code
_entity_poly.pdbx_strand_id
1 'polypeptide(L)'
;MPRPGQTPHAPSSRLPRLPPAHVPRPLLVERLAAQDARLRLLCAPAGFGKSVLLNEFLRAETEHGTVIWLTLAGQPLTPEQLVAQLAGELQEDIPPLPAAQAMQQLLGHRGERVWLVLDDYPGHPPAGLDQCIDQLLARALPELRLLVSVRQRPAWNLPRLLLAGELLELDATQLALDRQQHERLVDLLAPQTGAALREELWQETEGWCAGVRLHLSGKAPATASGNHCWLKEYLDHELLNRLSPDEANCLFALAHLPKVSAHLCQHLWEDSDGVELFDRLLARQAFCMPLDEHGTWYRVLPAVARALRHRISEAATTRLHLSACRMFIAAGQVEDAIEQALCAGQQEVAANYLERLGQEWITGEQHLAHLLAWRARLPAALLESTPRLLSLNAWGLLISWRLDEAEACIDKLGHFLPQPSAQRNRKLLANWQALHGVLTALRGQSATTAERHCREALEHLPEYDWMPILFCCSSLARVAMASGAPEQALPHLHKALEIARRQGSLLFEVLINLDRIRLLLLRGEFGRAQTLLEQSFALIGQRKRVDSLLLGRLHLIQAELHLIADRLEDAERALQAGLEQARGCADPFALHGFLGLAELHSRRGNFDQAFQELREAERQMHCRQVWRYGYSGVLNLQGMRVLARQGRWERIEPVALRIQRYFVGERAWMAPLDYPTLPLRNQLLLARAQLEAGGAEQAEVMLQALLERCQALQYVPLGCEVRLALAATWRALGRADAGQLERQALEQAERLGMLGVLRDHPRSDSPPQGESDQASLLSQRERAVLQLLAEGFSNQEIGGYLFISVNTVKTHTKKINSKLGVKRRTQAVMRAKTLGLLV
;
A
#
# COMPACT_ATOMS: atom_id res chain seq x y z
N MET A 1 55.53 22.75 48.97
CA MET A 1 54.68 23.37 47.93
C MET A 1 54.80 22.59 46.61
N PRO A 2 53.80 21.84 46.20
CA PRO A 2 53.78 21.19 44.91
C PRO A 2 53.21 22.16 43.86
N ARG A 3 53.73 22.16 42.67
CA ARG A 3 53.30 23.01 41.51
C ARG A 3 51.94 22.54 41.07
N PRO A 4 50.95 23.45 40.73
CA PRO A 4 49.68 23.09 40.21
C PRO A 4 49.72 23.01 38.67
N GLY A 5 48.98 22.05 38.08
CA GLY A 5 48.51 22.13 36.73
C GLY A 5 49.23 21.29 35.69
N GLN A 6 49.05 19.99 35.76
CA GLN A 6 48.93 19.18 34.52
C GLN A 6 47.50 18.60 34.51
N THR A 7 46.63 19.23 33.77
CA THR A 7 45.39 18.59 33.34
C THR A 7 45.74 17.31 32.56
N PRO A 8 45.10 16.18 32.82
CA PRO A 8 45.28 15.00 32.03
C PRO A 8 44.82 15.32 30.61
N HIS A 9 45.73 15.22 29.61
CA HIS A 9 45.38 15.29 28.22
C HIS A 9 44.35 14.18 27.96
N ALA A 10 43.09 14.58 27.67
CA ALA A 10 42.13 13.68 27.11
C ALA A 10 42.73 13.09 25.84
N PRO A 11 42.71 11.76 25.65
CA PRO A 11 43.18 11.13 24.41
C PRO A 11 42.26 11.64 23.30
N SER A 12 42.86 12.42 22.36
CA SER A 12 42.16 12.83 21.15
C SER A 12 41.85 11.57 20.35
N SER A 13 40.62 11.05 20.51
CA SER A 13 40.15 9.91 19.74
C SER A 13 40.22 10.29 18.26
N ARG A 14 41.15 9.73 17.49
CA ARG A 14 41.26 9.88 16.05
C ARG A 14 40.18 9.08 15.32
N LEU A 15 38.92 9.17 15.79
CA LEU A 15 37.79 8.54 15.09
C LEU A 15 37.60 9.20 13.73
N PRO A 16 37.36 8.43 12.67
CA PRO A 16 37.07 8.96 11.34
C PRO A 16 35.89 9.95 11.39
N ARG A 17 35.82 10.89 10.45
CA ARG A 17 34.67 11.79 10.35
C ARG A 17 33.46 11.03 9.85
N LEU A 18 32.29 11.29 10.47
CA LEU A 18 31.03 10.80 9.95
C LEU A 18 30.73 11.48 8.60
N PRO A 19 30.13 10.74 7.65
CA PRO A 19 29.80 11.30 6.35
C PRO A 19 28.76 12.42 6.48
N PRO A 20 28.73 13.41 5.57
CA PRO A 20 27.63 14.36 5.48
C PRO A 20 26.31 13.61 5.25
N ALA A 21 25.22 14.15 5.74
CA ALA A 21 23.88 13.49 5.73
C ALA A 21 23.90 12.11 6.43
N HIS A 22 24.53 12.05 7.61
CA HIS A 22 24.53 10.86 8.45
C HIS A 22 23.12 10.57 9.00
N VAL A 23 22.68 9.32 8.91
CA VAL A 23 21.45 8.81 9.53
C VAL A 23 21.83 7.95 10.73
N PRO A 24 21.54 8.38 11.97
CA PRO A 24 21.85 7.60 13.17
C PRO A 24 21.10 6.26 13.21
N ARG A 25 21.75 5.25 13.79
CA ARG A 25 21.21 3.89 13.92
C ARG A 25 21.15 3.44 15.40
N PRO A 26 20.35 4.09 16.24
CA PRO A 26 20.35 3.86 17.70
C PRO A 26 20.08 2.41 18.05
N LEU A 27 19.15 1.71 17.38
CA LEU A 27 18.85 0.30 17.65
C LEU A 27 20.05 -0.64 17.41
N LEU A 28 20.87 -0.38 16.40
CA LEU A 28 22.07 -1.16 16.14
C LEU A 28 23.18 -0.82 17.14
N VAL A 29 23.31 0.45 17.51
CA VAL A 29 24.25 0.88 18.56
C VAL A 29 23.88 0.24 19.90
N GLU A 30 22.60 0.28 20.31
CA GLU A 30 22.11 -0.40 21.50
C GLU A 30 22.37 -1.91 21.45
N ARG A 31 22.16 -2.54 20.29
CA ARG A 31 22.43 -3.97 20.11
C ARG A 31 23.93 -4.29 20.24
N LEU A 32 24.80 -3.43 19.72
CA LEU A 32 26.25 -3.56 19.91
C LEU A 32 26.66 -3.36 21.35
N ALA A 33 25.96 -2.52 22.12
CA ALA A 33 26.20 -2.26 23.53
C ALA A 33 25.63 -3.34 24.48
N ALA A 34 24.46 -3.89 24.12
CA ALA A 34 23.69 -4.79 24.99
C ALA A 34 24.43 -6.11 25.37
N GLN A 35 25.38 -6.55 24.56
CA GLN A 35 26.11 -7.78 24.73
C GLN A 35 27.57 -7.47 25.08
N ASP A 36 28.11 -7.98 26.20
CA ASP A 36 29.54 -7.84 26.52
C ASP A 36 30.40 -8.82 25.70
N ALA A 37 30.20 -8.80 24.38
CA ALA A 37 30.91 -9.63 23.43
C ALA A 37 32.35 -9.15 23.29
N ARG A 38 33.32 -10.10 23.29
CA ARG A 38 34.74 -9.81 23.02
C ARG A 38 34.98 -9.44 21.56
N LEU A 39 34.25 -10.06 20.63
CA LEU A 39 34.32 -9.80 19.20
C LEU A 39 32.98 -9.32 18.69
N ARG A 40 32.97 -8.14 18.09
CA ARG A 40 31.87 -7.63 17.28
C ARG A 40 32.28 -7.60 15.82
N LEU A 41 31.66 -8.46 15.02
CA LEU A 41 32.00 -8.68 13.61
C LEU A 41 30.87 -8.14 12.71
N LEU A 42 31.19 -7.16 11.86
CA LEU A 42 30.29 -6.61 10.86
C LEU A 42 30.68 -7.15 9.48
N CYS A 43 29.89 -8.09 8.96
CA CYS A 43 30.18 -8.79 7.70
C CYS A 43 29.14 -8.42 6.63
N ALA A 44 29.51 -7.60 5.66
CA ALA A 44 28.63 -7.17 4.56
C ALA A 44 29.43 -6.66 3.36
N PRO A 45 28.82 -6.59 2.16
CA PRO A 45 29.42 -5.96 1.00
C PRO A 45 29.86 -4.51 1.25
N ALA A 46 30.56 -3.93 0.29
CA ALA A 46 30.95 -2.53 0.36
C ALA A 46 29.71 -1.60 0.40
N GLY A 47 29.79 -0.51 1.15
CA GLY A 47 28.76 0.52 1.19
C GLY A 47 27.54 0.26 2.07
N PHE A 48 27.53 -0.76 2.94
CA PHE A 48 26.47 -1.01 3.93
C PHE A 48 26.65 -0.22 5.24
N GLY A 49 27.64 0.66 5.31
CA GLY A 49 27.84 1.56 6.46
C GLY A 49 28.54 0.94 7.66
N LYS A 50 29.28 -0.16 7.51
CA LYS A 50 30.03 -0.84 8.58
C LYS A 50 30.92 0.10 9.41
N SER A 51 31.85 0.79 8.77
CA SER A 51 32.79 1.74 9.43
C SER A 51 32.05 2.91 10.09
N VAL A 52 30.93 3.35 9.48
CA VAL A 52 30.07 4.40 10.05
C VAL A 52 29.41 3.94 11.33
N LEU A 53 28.88 2.72 11.35
CA LEU A 53 28.23 2.14 12.54
C LEU A 53 29.24 1.90 13.66
N LEU A 54 30.44 1.41 13.35
CA LEU A 54 31.51 1.24 14.35
C LEU A 54 31.90 2.60 14.97
N ASN A 55 32.00 3.64 14.15
CA ASN A 55 32.29 4.99 14.60
C ASN A 55 31.14 5.54 15.48
N GLU A 56 29.91 5.36 15.07
CA GLU A 56 28.72 5.78 15.83
C GLU A 56 28.67 5.09 17.19
N PHE A 57 28.90 3.78 17.21
CA PHE A 57 28.96 2.99 18.43
C PHE A 57 30.05 3.50 19.39
N LEU A 58 31.28 3.68 18.90
CA LEU A 58 32.37 4.17 19.74
C LEU A 58 32.15 5.59 20.27
N ARG A 59 31.48 6.46 19.52
CA ARG A 59 31.11 7.80 20.01
C ARG A 59 30.09 7.75 21.15
N ALA A 60 29.24 6.74 21.16
CA ALA A 60 28.28 6.53 22.24
C ALA A 60 28.90 5.88 23.49
N GLU A 61 29.94 5.03 23.30
CA GLU A 61 30.57 4.23 24.38
C GLU A 61 31.87 4.85 24.96
N THR A 62 32.39 5.93 24.40
CA THR A 62 33.74 6.43 24.67
C THR A 62 33.94 7.15 26.02
N GLU A 63 33.06 7.06 26.97
CA GLU A 63 33.30 7.62 28.28
C GLU A 63 34.36 6.80 29.10
N HIS A 64 34.69 5.55 28.70
CA HIS A 64 35.55 4.68 29.49
C HIS A 64 36.38 3.73 28.62
N GLY A 65 37.55 4.14 28.14
CA GLY A 65 38.53 3.25 27.55
C GLY A 65 39.42 3.84 26.45
N THR A 66 40.50 3.14 26.12
CA THR A 66 41.41 3.49 25.02
C THR A 66 40.87 2.92 23.71
N VAL A 67 40.69 3.80 22.66
CA VAL A 67 40.27 3.38 21.31
C VAL A 67 41.50 3.38 20.37
N ILE A 68 41.71 2.26 19.70
CA ILE A 68 42.75 2.08 18.68
C ILE A 68 42.04 1.74 17.37
N TRP A 69 42.12 2.64 16.38
CA TRP A 69 41.46 2.44 15.08
C TRP A 69 42.49 2.20 13.99
N LEU A 70 42.52 0.96 13.46
CA LEU A 70 43.36 0.58 12.33
C LEU A 70 42.54 0.42 11.05
N THR A 71 42.75 1.26 10.06
CA THR A 71 42.11 1.16 8.74
C THR A 71 43.00 0.33 7.83
N LEU A 72 42.58 -0.92 7.55
CA LEU A 72 43.36 -1.88 6.76
C LEU A 72 43.03 -1.81 5.26
N ALA A 73 41.97 -1.15 4.88
CA ALA A 73 41.53 -0.93 3.50
C ALA A 73 41.44 -2.20 2.62
N GLY A 74 41.23 -3.36 3.24
CA GLY A 74 41.15 -4.66 2.56
C GLY A 74 42.47 -5.09 1.91
N GLN A 75 43.61 -4.43 2.19
CA GLN A 75 44.90 -4.75 1.62
C GLN A 75 45.56 -5.95 2.33
N PRO A 76 46.27 -6.79 1.58
CA PRO A 76 47.08 -7.85 2.19
C PRO A 76 48.07 -7.27 3.20
N LEU A 77 48.08 -7.78 4.42
CA LEU A 77 48.89 -7.29 5.53
C LEU A 77 49.49 -8.48 6.25
N THR A 78 50.82 -8.47 6.48
CA THR A 78 51.43 -9.52 7.28
C THR A 78 51.19 -9.30 8.77
N PRO A 79 51.29 -10.34 9.63
CA PRO A 79 51.18 -10.19 11.07
C PRO A 79 52.14 -9.14 11.66
N GLU A 80 53.36 -9.08 11.16
CA GLU A 80 54.38 -8.13 11.59
C GLU A 80 54.04 -6.69 11.22
N GLN A 81 53.46 -6.50 10.05
CA GLN A 81 52.99 -5.18 9.61
C GLN A 81 51.80 -4.70 10.47
N LEU A 82 50.87 -5.61 10.87
CA LEU A 82 49.79 -5.28 11.78
C LEU A 82 50.34 -4.86 13.16
N VAL A 83 51.32 -5.59 13.68
CA VAL A 83 52.02 -5.22 14.93
C VAL A 83 52.70 -3.87 14.83
N ALA A 84 53.38 -3.59 13.71
CA ALA A 84 54.00 -2.30 13.48
C ALA A 84 53.01 -1.14 13.43
N GLN A 85 51.86 -1.32 12.76
CA GLN A 85 50.80 -0.32 12.75
C GLN A 85 50.21 -0.10 14.16
N LEU A 86 50.00 -1.19 14.92
CA LEU A 86 49.49 -1.12 16.29
C LEU A 86 50.47 -0.39 17.21
N ALA A 87 51.77 -0.73 17.16
CA ALA A 87 52.81 -0.06 17.92
C ALA A 87 52.97 1.43 17.57
N GLY A 88 52.83 1.76 16.28
CA GLY A 88 52.80 3.14 15.83
C GLY A 88 51.64 3.97 16.35
N GLU A 89 50.40 3.44 16.36
CA GLU A 89 49.24 4.10 16.96
C GLU A 89 49.38 4.26 18.48
N LEU A 90 50.05 3.30 19.15
CA LEU A 90 50.27 3.34 20.58
C LEU A 90 51.49 4.18 20.98
N GLN A 91 52.31 4.58 20.00
CA GLN A 91 53.62 5.24 20.20
C GLN A 91 54.56 4.42 21.13
N GLU A 92 54.54 3.10 20.95
CA GLU A 92 55.35 2.15 21.69
C GLU A 92 56.35 1.40 20.75
N ASP A 93 57.45 0.90 21.31
CA ASP A 93 58.38 0.10 20.55
C ASP A 93 57.81 -1.30 20.27
N ILE A 94 58.19 -1.88 19.12
CA ILE A 94 57.76 -3.23 18.74
C ILE A 94 58.48 -4.25 19.64
N PRO A 95 57.75 -5.06 20.42
CA PRO A 95 58.36 -6.09 21.25
C PRO A 95 59.06 -7.14 20.38
N PRO A 96 60.23 -7.61 20.75
CA PRO A 96 61.01 -8.66 20.04
C PRO A 96 60.39 -10.04 20.28
N LEU A 97 59.11 -10.21 19.95
CA LEU A 97 58.30 -11.41 20.16
C LEU A 97 57.54 -11.78 18.87
N PRO A 98 57.10 -13.04 18.75
CA PRO A 98 56.16 -13.42 17.67
C PRO A 98 54.94 -12.54 17.65
N ALA A 99 54.42 -12.24 16.49
CA ALA A 99 53.39 -11.22 16.26
C ALA A 99 52.16 -11.30 17.24
N ALA A 100 51.62 -12.50 17.47
CA ALA A 100 50.50 -12.67 18.41
C ALA A 100 50.86 -12.34 19.85
N GLN A 101 52.12 -12.64 20.27
CA GLN A 101 52.62 -12.31 21.63
C GLN A 101 52.96 -10.82 21.73
N ALA A 102 53.51 -10.22 20.68
CA ALA A 102 53.78 -8.80 20.61
C ALA A 102 52.46 -7.99 20.69
N MET A 103 51.40 -8.38 19.97
CA MET A 103 50.09 -7.77 20.11
C MET A 103 49.52 -7.91 21.52
N GLN A 104 49.69 -9.08 22.12
CA GLN A 104 49.22 -9.33 23.48
C GLN A 104 49.98 -8.44 24.51
N GLN A 105 51.29 -8.23 24.36
CA GLN A 105 52.03 -7.33 25.20
C GLN A 105 51.62 -5.89 25.05
N LEU A 106 51.48 -5.41 23.81
CA LEU A 106 51.04 -4.04 23.51
C LEU A 106 49.64 -3.72 24.00
N LEU A 107 48.72 -4.70 24.04
CA LEU A 107 47.30 -4.51 24.41
C LEU A 107 47.03 -4.86 25.89
N GLY A 108 47.89 -5.70 26.54
CA GLY A 108 47.61 -6.29 27.84
C GLY A 108 48.02 -5.48 29.09
N HIS A 109 48.80 -4.38 28.95
CA HIS A 109 49.37 -3.63 30.07
C HIS A 109 48.63 -2.38 30.51
N ARG A 110 47.39 -2.16 30.01
CA ARG A 110 46.74 -0.85 30.12
C ARG A 110 45.80 -0.65 31.28
N GLY A 111 45.37 -1.72 31.97
CA GLY A 111 44.50 -1.63 33.16
C GLY A 111 43.13 -1.02 32.97
N GLU A 112 42.77 -0.66 31.73
CA GLU A 112 41.49 -0.14 31.33
C GLU A 112 40.98 -0.86 30.08
N ARG A 113 39.68 -0.71 29.74
CA ARG A 113 39.09 -1.32 28.54
C ARG A 113 39.76 -0.80 27.28
N VAL A 114 40.14 -1.70 26.36
CA VAL A 114 40.76 -1.39 25.08
C VAL A 114 39.86 -1.82 23.96
N TRP A 115 39.43 -0.83 23.14
CA TRP A 115 38.69 -1.05 21.91
C TRP A 115 39.64 -1.10 20.73
N LEU A 116 39.92 -2.29 20.18
CA LEU A 116 40.72 -2.45 18.96
C LEU A 116 39.80 -2.57 17.74
N VAL A 117 39.81 -1.57 16.86
CA VAL A 117 39.02 -1.55 15.62
C VAL A 117 39.91 -1.97 14.46
N LEU A 118 39.52 -3.05 13.77
CA LEU A 118 40.14 -3.47 12.48
C LEU A 118 39.11 -3.16 11.39
N ASP A 119 39.29 -1.99 10.76
CA ASP A 119 38.33 -1.53 9.73
C ASP A 119 38.77 -1.96 8.33
N ASP A 120 37.83 -2.61 7.60
CA ASP A 120 38.01 -3.25 6.29
C ASP A 120 39.15 -4.30 6.31
N TYR A 121 39.02 -5.29 7.21
CA TYR A 121 39.94 -6.41 7.31
C TYR A 121 40.03 -7.19 6.00
N PRO A 122 41.24 -7.64 5.58
CA PRO A 122 41.46 -8.33 4.31
C PRO A 122 40.58 -9.58 4.13
N GLY A 123 39.93 -9.73 3.01
CA GLY A 123 39.15 -10.96 2.70
C GLY A 123 40.05 -12.17 2.39
N HIS A 124 41.27 -11.95 1.95
CA HIS A 124 42.29 -12.97 1.65
C HIS A 124 43.60 -12.56 2.32
N PRO A 125 43.65 -12.71 3.64
CA PRO A 125 44.86 -12.33 4.37
C PRO A 125 46.05 -13.28 4.02
N PRO A 126 47.28 -12.81 4.07
CA PRO A 126 48.47 -13.68 3.98
C PRO A 126 48.46 -14.76 5.04
N ALA A 127 49.14 -15.86 4.75
CA ALA A 127 49.27 -16.96 5.69
C ALA A 127 49.81 -16.44 7.05
N GLY A 128 49.10 -16.80 8.12
CA GLY A 128 49.50 -16.44 9.49
C GLY A 128 48.71 -15.24 10.08
N LEU A 129 48.12 -14.35 9.29
CA LEU A 129 47.36 -13.20 9.85
C LEU A 129 46.08 -13.66 10.58
N ASP A 130 45.26 -14.49 9.97
CA ASP A 130 44.09 -15.07 10.60
C ASP A 130 44.47 -15.90 11.83
N GLN A 131 45.53 -16.65 11.71
CA GLN A 131 46.07 -17.43 12.83
C GLN A 131 46.55 -16.55 14.00
N CYS A 132 47.17 -15.40 13.69
CA CYS A 132 47.59 -14.43 14.67
C CYS A 132 46.43 -13.84 15.44
N ILE A 133 45.37 -13.43 14.72
CA ILE A 133 44.13 -12.89 15.32
C ILE A 133 43.41 -13.99 16.16
N ASP A 134 43.31 -15.22 15.62
CA ASP A 134 42.65 -16.32 16.33
C ASP A 134 43.42 -16.68 17.63
N GLN A 135 44.78 -16.63 17.61
CA GLN A 135 45.59 -16.77 18.82
C GLN A 135 45.36 -15.63 19.82
N LEU A 136 45.19 -14.39 19.33
CA LEU A 136 44.87 -13.26 20.22
C LEU A 136 43.47 -13.45 20.85
N LEU A 137 42.49 -13.88 20.07
CA LEU A 137 41.14 -14.19 20.55
C LEU A 137 41.10 -15.45 21.49
N ALA A 138 42.02 -16.42 21.28
CA ALA A 138 42.10 -17.60 22.14
C ALA A 138 42.66 -17.29 23.54
N ARG A 139 43.42 -16.22 23.68
CA ARG A 139 44.04 -15.80 24.96
C ARG A 139 43.12 -14.85 25.71
N ALA A 140 42.85 -15.09 26.94
CA ALA A 140 41.99 -14.26 27.80
C ALA A 140 42.67 -12.92 28.12
N LEU A 141 42.37 -11.90 27.30
CA LEU A 141 42.62 -10.51 27.64
C LEU A 141 41.26 -9.89 28.05
N PRO A 142 40.92 -9.82 29.35
CA PRO A 142 39.57 -9.50 29.80
C PRO A 142 39.12 -8.10 29.38
N GLU A 143 40.03 -7.17 29.26
CA GLU A 143 39.74 -5.78 28.93
C GLU A 143 39.74 -5.49 27.40
N LEU A 144 40.16 -6.46 26.56
CA LEU A 144 40.22 -6.28 25.12
C LEU A 144 38.85 -6.56 24.46
N ARG A 145 38.37 -5.59 23.66
CA ARG A 145 37.18 -5.71 22.82
C ARG A 145 37.56 -5.46 21.37
N LEU A 146 37.31 -6.43 20.48
CA LEU A 146 37.57 -6.32 19.07
C LEU A 146 36.31 -5.88 18.33
N LEU A 147 36.44 -4.87 17.48
CA LEU A 147 35.43 -4.39 16.56
C LEU A 147 35.97 -4.55 15.15
N VAL A 148 35.38 -5.42 14.36
CA VAL A 148 35.93 -5.76 13.04
C VAL A 148 34.91 -5.58 11.94
N SER A 149 35.23 -4.80 10.93
CA SER A 149 34.48 -4.72 9.71
C SER A 149 35.15 -5.55 8.62
N VAL A 150 34.37 -6.42 8.00
CA VAL A 150 34.85 -7.32 6.94
C VAL A 150 33.91 -7.32 5.76
N ARG A 151 34.41 -7.66 4.59
CA ARG A 151 33.61 -7.95 3.39
C ARG A 151 33.42 -9.44 3.19
N GLN A 152 34.28 -10.26 3.75
CA GLN A 152 34.23 -11.71 3.72
C GLN A 152 34.46 -12.24 5.13
N ARG A 153 33.70 -13.25 5.50
CA ARG A 153 33.81 -13.85 6.84
C ARG A 153 35.20 -14.46 7.02
N PRO A 154 35.98 -14.05 8.06
CA PRO A 154 37.34 -14.53 8.27
C PRO A 154 37.35 -16.01 8.72
N ALA A 155 38.48 -16.68 8.48
CA ALA A 155 38.67 -18.07 8.83
C ALA A 155 39.05 -18.29 10.31
N TRP A 156 38.53 -17.46 11.21
CA TRP A 156 38.73 -17.57 12.66
C TRP A 156 37.84 -18.62 13.29
N ASN A 157 38.19 -19.10 14.49
CA ASN A 157 37.36 -20.04 15.23
C ASN A 157 36.12 -19.32 15.84
N LEU A 158 35.28 -18.72 14.97
CA LEU A 158 34.06 -18.01 15.37
C LEU A 158 33.06 -18.90 16.13
N PRO A 159 32.89 -20.21 15.79
CA PRO A 159 31.99 -21.08 16.53
C PRO A 159 32.33 -21.19 18.02
N ARG A 160 33.60 -21.18 18.36
CA ARG A 160 34.04 -21.18 19.76
C ARG A 160 33.58 -19.92 20.50
N LEU A 161 33.75 -18.76 19.90
CA LEU A 161 33.34 -17.49 20.49
C LEU A 161 31.80 -17.40 20.61
N LEU A 162 31.10 -17.92 19.63
CA LEU A 162 29.63 -17.99 19.64
C LEU A 162 29.14 -18.85 20.81
N LEU A 163 29.71 -20.05 21.01
CA LEU A 163 29.36 -20.94 22.10
C LEU A 163 29.71 -20.37 23.49
N ALA A 164 30.74 -19.51 23.54
CA ALA A 164 31.11 -18.80 24.75
C ALA A 164 30.28 -17.54 25.04
N GLY A 165 29.37 -17.15 24.11
CA GLY A 165 28.63 -15.90 24.23
C GLY A 165 29.47 -14.63 23.96
N GLU A 166 30.68 -14.80 23.37
CA GLU A 166 31.68 -13.76 23.17
C GLU A 166 31.65 -13.17 21.76
N LEU A 167 30.76 -13.63 20.87
CA LEU A 167 30.61 -13.18 19.50
C LEU A 167 29.26 -12.46 19.29
N LEU A 168 29.33 -11.26 18.74
CA LEU A 168 28.17 -10.61 18.13
C LEU A 168 28.48 -10.38 16.64
N GLU A 169 27.71 -10.99 15.76
CA GLU A 169 27.87 -10.87 14.32
C GLU A 169 26.66 -10.10 13.74
N LEU A 170 26.91 -9.13 12.86
CA LEU A 170 25.91 -8.43 12.07
C LEU A 170 26.20 -8.65 10.59
N ASP A 171 25.21 -9.13 9.87
CA ASP A 171 25.27 -9.39 8.44
C ASP A 171 24.73 -8.22 7.57
N ALA A 172 24.76 -8.39 6.25
CA ALA A 172 24.30 -7.40 5.28
C ALA A 172 22.80 -7.06 5.45
N THR A 173 21.95 -8.03 5.82
CA THR A 173 20.51 -7.83 5.97
C THR A 173 20.20 -6.98 7.20
N GLN A 174 20.94 -7.17 8.27
CA GLN A 174 20.83 -6.40 9.51
C GLN A 174 21.46 -5.00 9.38
N LEU A 175 22.46 -4.85 8.53
CA LEU A 175 23.15 -3.58 8.24
C LEU A 175 22.44 -2.76 7.16
N ALA A 176 21.51 -3.32 6.41
CA ALA A 176 20.68 -2.55 5.49
C ALA A 176 19.86 -1.47 6.24
N LEU A 177 19.64 -0.33 5.60
CA LEU A 177 18.73 0.68 6.12
C LEU A 177 17.30 0.13 6.12
N ASP A 178 16.58 0.32 7.21
CA ASP A 178 15.14 0.12 7.20
C ASP A 178 14.41 1.21 6.39
N ARG A 179 13.11 1.04 6.16
CA ARG A 179 12.32 1.99 5.36
C ARG A 179 12.37 3.42 5.91
N GLN A 180 12.31 3.58 7.23
CA GLN A 180 12.33 4.90 7.87
C GLN A 180 13.70 5.56 7.76
N GLN A 181 14.78 4.80 7.95
CA GLN A 181 16.15 5.27 7.78
C GLN A 181 16.44 5.63 6.32
N HIS A 182 15.94 4.84 5.37
CA HIS A 182 16.02 5.14 3.95
C HIS A 182 15.34 6.48 3.61
N GLU A 183 14.09 6.68 4.05
CA GLU A 183 13.37 7.94 3.83
C GLU A 183 14.12 9.13 4.44
N ARG A 184 14.65 9.00 5.66
CA ARG A 184 15.46 10.04 6.30
C ARG A 184 16.72 10.35 5.47
N LEU A 185 17.39 9.33 4.92
CA LEU A 185 18.57 9.54 4.08
C LEU A 185 18.22 10.30 2.80
N VAL A 186 17.09 9.95 2.17
CA VAL A 186 16.58 10.66 0.98
C VAL A 186 16.22 12.10 1.32
N ASP A 187 15.58 12.36 2.45
CA ASP A 187 15.26 13.73 2.91
C ASP A 187 16.50 14.59 3.13
N LEU A 188 17.57 14.00 3.69
CA LEU A 188 18.83 14.70 3.93
C LEU A 188 19.61 15.01 2.64
N LEU A 189 19.54 14.11 1.65
CA LEU A 189 20.31 14.23 0.40
C LEU A 189 19.55 14.97 -0.69
N ALA A 190 18.24 14.76 -0.80
CA ALA A 190 17.40 15.29 -1.86
C ALA A 190 15.93 15.47 -1.39
N PRO A 191 15.62 16.48 -0.57
CA PRO A 191 14.31 16.67 0.05
C PRO A 191 13.16 16.86 -0.99
N GLN A 192 13.49 17.28 -2.20
CA GLN A 192 12.52 17.48 -3.28
C GLN A 192 12.14 16.20 -4.04
N THR A 193 12.65 15.04 -3.62
CA THR A 193 12.37 13.76 -4.29
C THR A 193 10.91 13.35 -4.10
N GLY A 194 10.17 13.18 -5.20
CA GLY A 194 8.77 12.77 -5.18
C GLY A 194 8.58 11.31 -4.72
N ALA A 195 7.38 10.98 -4.21
CA ALA A 195 7.06 9.68 -3.62
C ALA A 195 7.33 8.49 -4.57
N ALA A 196 7.01 8.61 -5.86
CA ALA A 196 7.25 7.55 -6.83
C ALA A 196 8.74 7.20 -6.98
N LEU A 197 9.62 8.22 -7.02
CA LEU A 197 11.06 8.01 -7.13
C LEU A 197 11.65 7.46 -5.82
N ARG A 198 11.10 7.82 -4.65
CA ARG A 198 11.49 7.26 -3.35
C ARG A 198 11.20 5.77 -3.29
N GLU A 199 10.02 5.37 -3.80
CA GLU A 199 9.64 3.96 -3.89
C GLU A 199 10.53 3.18 -4.84
N GLU A 200 10.83 3.73 -6.02
CA GLU A 200 11.77 3.13 -6.97
C GLU A 200 13.16 2.96 -6.35
N LEU A 201 13.69 3.98 -5.68
CA LEU A 201 14.98 3.92 -4.99
C LEU A 201 15.01 2.85 -3.91
N TRP A 202 13.94 2.72 -3.15
CA TRP A 202 13.82 1.67 -2.13
C TRP A 202 13.87 0.27 -2.75
N GLN A 203 13.07 0.05 -3.80
CA GLN A 203 13.03 -1.25 -4.49
C GLN A 203 14.35 -1.62 -5.15
N GLU A 204 15.12 -0.63 -5.61
CA GLU A 204 16.41 -0.88 -6.24
C GLU A 204 17.54 -1.09 -5.26
N THR A 205 17.57 -0.31 -4.20
CA THR A 205 18.70 -0.33 -3.25
C THR A 205 18.48 -1.26 -2.08
N GLU A 206 17.23 -1.62 -1.74
CA GLU A 206 16.87 -2.50 -0.63
C GLU A 206 17.61 -2.14 0.68
N GLY A 207 17.76 -0.84 0.93
CA GLY A 207 18.47 -0.33 2.10
C GLY A 207 20.00 -0.27 1.95
N TRP A 208 20.56 -0.53 0.78
CA TRP A 208 22.00 -0.34 0.53
C TRP A 208 22.36 1.15 0.54
N CYS A 209 23.01 1.58 1.62
CA CYS A 209 23.28 3.00 1.89
C CYS A 209 24.08 3.69 0.77
N ALA A 210 25.16 3.05 0.27
CA ALA A 210 25.95 3.61 -0.83
C ALA A 210 25.15 3.70 -2.12
N GLY A 211 24.28 2.73 -2.41
CA GLY A 211 23.40 2.74 -3.58
C GLY A 211 22.48 3.97 -3.59
N VAL A 212 21.82 4.26 -2.47
CA VAL A 212 20.99 5.47 -2.31
C VAL A 212 21.82 6.73 -2.55
N ARG A 213 22.99 6.84 -1.93
CA ARG A 213 23.87 8.01 -2.06
C ARG A 213 24.37 8.22 -3.50
N LEU A 214 24.85 7.16 -4.13
CA LEU A 214 25.35 7.21 -5.51
C LEU A 214 24.25 7.59 -6.50
N HIS A 215 23.04 7.11 -6.26
CA HIS A 215 21.88 7.43 -7.10
C HIS A 215 21.45 8.89 -6.98
N LEU A 216 21.45 9.45 -5.77
CA LEU A 216 21.02 10.82 -5.52
C LEU A 216 22.12 11.85 -5.79
N SER A 217 23.42 11.50 -5.63
CA SER A 217 24.55 12.42 -5.89
C SER A 217 24.76 12.73 -7.36
N GLY A 218 24.23 11.91 -8.27
CA GLY A 218 24.30 12.12 -9.73
C GLY A 218 23.27 13.11 -10.29
N LYS A 219 22.33 13.62 -9.50
CA LYS A 219 21.26 14.54 -9.95
C LYS A 219 21.63 16.03 -9.84
N ALA A 220 22.79 16.43 -10.35
CA ALA A 220 22.97 17.84 -10.73
C ALA A 220 22.17 18.11 -12.02
N PRO A 221 21.48 19.27 -12.16
CA PRO A 221 20.56 19.53 -13.28
C PRO A 221 21.35 19.69 -14.58
N ALA A 222 21.05 18.86 -15.55
CA ALA A 222 21.48 18.88 -16.95
C ALA A 222 22.46 17.77 -17.36
N THR A 223 21.94 16.63 -17.61
CA THR A 223 22.19 15.65 -18.68
C THR A 223 21.85 14.24 -18.19
N ALA A 224 20.90 13.59 -18.83
CA ALA A 224 20.42 12.25 -18.51
C ALA A 224 21.47 11.11 -18.62
N SER A 225 22.70 11.42 -18.92
CA SER A 225 23.82 10.47 -19.06
C SER A 225 24.73 10.35 -17.82
N GLY A 226 24.60 11.26 -16.83
CA GLY A 226 25.57 11.33 -15.72
C GLY A 226 25.35 10.33 -14.58
N ASN A 227 24.13 9.88 -14.35
CA ASN A 227 23.78 9.09 -13.15
C ASN A 227 24.32 7.64 -13.17
N HIS A 228 24.56 7.05 -14.33
CA HIS A 228 25.10 5.70 -14.43
C HIS A 228 26.60 5.61 -14.21
N CYS A 229 27.32 6.73 -14.30
CA CYS A 229 28.78 6.72 -14.22
C CYS A 229 29.28 6.37 -12.80
N TRP A 230 28.80 7.06 -11.78
CA TRP A 230 29.30 6.88 -10.40
C TRP A 230 29.05 5.48 -9.83
N LEU A 231 27.86 4.92 -10.05
CA LEU A 231 27.58 3.56 -9.60
C LEU A 231 28.44 2.53 -10.34
N LYS A 232 28.64 2.72 -11.63
CA LYS A 232 29.48 1.83 -12.44
C LYS A 232 30.93 1.89 -12.00
N GLU A 233 31.50 3.08 -11.85
CA GLU A 233 32.86 3.27 -11.36
C GLU A 233 33.05 2.68 -9.96
N TYR A 234 32.10 2.89 -9.08
CA TYR A 234 32.09 2.30 -7.74
C TYR A 234 32.14 0.78 -7.80
N LEU A 235 31.30 0.16 -8.64
CA LEU A 235 31.27 -1.30 -8.79
C LEU A 235 32.55 -1.83 -9.46
N ASP A 236 33.11 -1.13 -10.42
CA ASP A 236 34.39 -1.51 -11.05
C ASP A 236 35.53 -1.53 -10.00
N HIS A 237 35.62 -0.51 -9.13
CA HIS A 237 36.64 -0.44 -8.08
C HIS A 237 36.43 -1.36 -6.90
N GLU A 238 35.22 -1.41 -6.37
CA GLU A 238 34.92 -2.08 -5.11
C GLU A 238 34.54 -3.55 -5.24
N LEU A 239 34.12 -3.97 -6.45
CA LEU A 239 33.64 -5.32 -6.71
C LEU A 239 34.45 -6.00 -7.81
N LEU A 240 34.39 -5.49 -9.06
CA LEU A 240 34.85 -6.23 -10.23
C LEU A 240 36.37 -6.41 -10.25
N ASN A 241 37.16 -5.43 -9.81
CA ASN A 241 38.62 -5.55 -9.73
C ASN A 241 39.10 -6.62 -8.74
N ARG A 242 38.21 -7.16 -7.92
CA ARG A 242 38.52 -8.19 -6.91
C ARG A 242 38.04 -9.58 -7.33
N LEU A 243 37.30 -9.71 -8.43
CA LEU A 243 36.80 -10.95 -8.98
C LEU A 243 37.71 -11.48 -10.06
N SER A 244 37.80 -12.80 -10.16
CA SER A 244 38.41 -13.43 -11.34
C SER A 244 37.52 -13.20 -12.57
N PRO A 245 38.04 -13.33 -13.79
CA PRO A 245 37.23 -13.21 -15.01
C PRO A 245 36.03 -14.14 -15.03
N ASP A 246 36.15 -15.37 -14.53
CA ASP A 246 35.11 -16.36 -14.50
C ASP A 246 34.02 -15.98 -13.45
N GLU A 247 34.45 -15.52 -12.27
CA GLU A 247 33.53 -15.01 -11.23
C GLU A 247 32.77 -13.77 -11.73
N ALA A 248 33.43 -12.86 -12.43
CA ALA A 248 32.81 -11.67 -13.00
C ALA A 248 31.77 -12.05 -14.09
N ASN A 249 32.12 -12.96 -15.00
CA ASN A 249 31.21 -13.46 -16.02
C ASN A 249 29.99 -14.21 -15.41
N CYS A 250 30.22 -14.98 -14.36
CA CYS A 250 29.15 -15.61 -13.61
C CYS A 250 28.22 -14.55 -13.01
N LEU A 251 28.76 -13.55 -12.32
CA LEU A 251 27.98 -12.47 -11.72
C LEU A 251 27.19 -11.67 -12.78
N PHE A 252 27.79 -11.39 -13.94
CA PHE A 252 27.09 -10.72 -15.04
C PHE A 252 25.89 -11.52 -15.54
N ALA A 253 26.03 -12.83 -15.66
CA ALA A 253 24.92 -13.70 -16.02
C ALA A 253 23.83 -13.73 -14.94
N LEU A 254 24.23 -13.91 -13.66
CA LEU A 254 23.29 -13.95 -12.54
C LEU A 254 22.51 -12.63 -12.37
N ALA A 255 23.06 -11.49 -12.76
CA ALA A 255 22.41 -10.18 -12.75
C ALA A 255 21.16 -10.09 -13.66
N HIS A 256 20.99 -11.02 -14.61
CA HIS A 256 19.80 -11.09 -15.47
C HIS A 256 18.68 -11.92 -14.89
N LEU A 257 18.95 -12.70 -13.83
CA LEU A 257 17.98 -13.63 -13.26
C LEU A 257 17.29 -13.04 -12.03
N PRO A 258 15.98 -13.28 -11.83
CA PRO A 258 15.24 -12.74 -10.71
C PRO A 258 15.64 -13.36 -9.37
N LYS A 259 16.07 -14.61 -9.41
CA LYS A 259 16.59 -15.38 -8.29
C LYS A 259 17.59 -16.44 -8.78
N VAL A 260 18.52 -16.78 -7.93
CA VAL A 260 19.62 -17.69 -8.22
C VAL A 260 19.81 -18.69 -7.08
N SER A 261 20.28 -19.88 -7.41
CA SER A 261 20.63 -20.92 -6.43
C SER A 261 21.85 -21.72 -6.92
N ALA A 262 22.50 -22.45 -6.03
CA ALA A 262 23.58 -23.36 -6.42
C ALA A 262 23.14 -24.37 -7.49
N HIS A 263 21.94 -24.94 -7.35
CA HIS A 263 21.35 -25.86 -8.31
C HIS A 263 21.11 -25.21 -9.67
N LEU A 264 20.65 -23.96 -9.73
CA LEU A 264 20.53 -23.21 -10.98
C LEU A 264 21.89 -23.00 -11.63
N CYS A 265 22.91 -22.60 -10.84
CA CYS A 265 24.26 -22.40 -11.35
C CYS A 265 24.88 -23.69 -11.91
N GLN A 266 24.62 -24.83 -11.29
CA GLN A 266 25.03 -26.14 -11.83
C GLN A 266 24.46 -26.40 -13.24
N HIS A 267 23.20 -26.03 -13.49
CA HIS A 267 22.57 -26.22 -14.81
C HIS A 267 23.01 -25.19 -15.86
N LEU A 268 23.40 -24.00 -15.42
CA LEU A 268 23.85 -22.95 -16.33
C LEU A 268 25.29 -23.16 -16.82
N TRP A 269 26.12 -23.83 -16.04
CA TRP A 269 27.55 -24.05 -16.29
C TRP A 269 27.90 -25.55 -16.14
N GLU A 270 27.29 -26.40 -16.98
CA GLU A 270 27.47 -27.86 -16.97
C GLU A 270 28.94 -28.30 -17.17
N ASP A 271 29.71 -27.51 -17.93
CA ASP A 271 31.14 -27.79 -18.25
C ASP A 271 32.12 -27.15 -17.25
N SER A 272 31.63 -26.46 -16.23
CA SER A 272 32.46 -25.79 -15.23
C SER A 272 31.82 -25.96 -13.85
N ASP A 273 32.62 -25.79 -12.77
CA ASP A 273 32.13 -25.85 -11.39
C ASP A 273 31.25 -24.64 -11.06
N GLY A 274 30.05 -24.58 -11.68
CA GLY A 274 29.10 -23.50 -11.51
C GLY A 274 28.66 -23.31 -10.06
N VAL A 275 28.59 -24.38 -9.28
CA VAL A 275 28.35 -24.35 -7.84
C VAL A 275 29.51 -23.67 -7.12
N GLU A 276 30.76 -24.08 -7.43
CA GLU A 276 31.94 -23.50 -6.79
C GLU A 276 32.12 -22.00 -7.14
N LEU A 277 31.80 -21.61 -8.39
CA LEU A 277 31.79 -20.19 -8.79
C LEU A 277 30.77 -19.39 -7.99
N PHE A 278 29.58 -19.95 -7.80
CA PHE A 278 28.53 -19.32 -7.02
C PHE A 278 28.90 -19.22 -5.54
N ASP A 279 29.45 -20.29 -4.95
CA ASP A 279 29.92 -20.30 -3.56
C ASP A 279 31.03 -19.27 -3.34
N ARG A 280 31.94 -19.13 -4.29
CA ARG A 280 32.97 -18.08 -4.24
C ARG A 280 32.39 -16.68 -4.31
N LEU A 281 31.35 -16.43 -5.15
CA LEU A 281 30.65 -15.15 -5.20
C LEU A 281 29.94 -14.84 -3.88
N LEU A 282 29.32 -15.84 -3.25
CA LEU A 282 28.70 -15.68 -1.92
C LEU A 282 29.76 -15.38 -0.85
N ALA A 283 30.87 -16.14 -0.84
CA ALA A 283 31.97 -15.93 0.09
C ALA A 283 32.56 -14.52 -0.04
N ARG A 284 32.70 -14.01 -1.27
CA ARG A 284 33.18 -12.65 -1.55
C ARG A 284 32.15 -11.55 -1.29
N GLN A 285 30.94 -11.89 -0.84
CA GLN A 285 29.85 -10.93 -0.64
C GLN A 285 29.57 -10.08 -1.91
N ALA A 286 29.48 -10.74 -3.07
CA ALA A 286 29.34 -10.10 -4.39
C ALA A 286 27.91 -9.56 -4.63
N PHE A 287 27.27 -8.94 -3.63
CA PHE A 287 25.91 -8.39 -3.64
C PHE A 287 24.82 -9.43 -3.98
N CYS A 288 25.08 -10.70 -3.73
CA CYS A 288 24.07 -11.76 -3.76
C CYS A 288 23.38 -11.82 -2.40
N MET A 289 22.17 -11.30 -2.33
CA MET A 289 21.39 -11.22 -1.09
C MET A 289 20.48 -12.46 -0.95
N PRO A 290 20.34 -13.07 0.23
CA PRO A 290 19.44 -14.20 0.44
C PRO A 290 17.98 -13.73 0.33
N LEU A 291 17.13 -14.54 -0.31
CA LEU A 291 15.69 -14.32 -0.43
C LEU A 291 14.87 -15.11 0.58
N ASP A 292 15.47 -16.16 1.17
CA ASP A 292 14.85 -17.00 2.18
C ASP A 292 15.73 -17.18 3.42
N GLU A 293 15.14 -17.59 4.52
CA GLU A 293 15.84 -17.80 5.81
C GLU A 293 16.85 -18.97 5.78
N HIS A 294 16.71 -19.87 4.81
CA HIS A 294 17.55 -21.06 4.66
C HIS A 294 18.74 -20.83 3.73
N GLY A 295 18.83 -19.69 3.06
CA GLY A 295 19.88 -19.40 2.09
C GLY A 295 19.87 -20.34 0.89
N THR A 296 18.69 -20.77 0.44
CA THR A 296 18.54 -21.63 -0.76
C THR A 296 18.49 -20.77 -2.02
N TRP A 297 17.79 -19.65 -1.96
CA TRP A 297 17.64 -18.71 -3.04
C TRP A 297 18.27 -17.38 -2.71
N TYR A 298 18.94 -16.82 -3.70
CA TYR A 298 19.61 -15.51 -3.62
C TYR A 298 19.14 -14.63 -4.78
N ARG A 299 19.42 -13.35 -4.67
CA ARG A 299 19.24 -12.39 -5.74
C ARG A 299 20.40 -11.42 -5.77
N VAL A 300 20.90 -11.09 -6.96
CA VAL A 300 21.80 -9.96 -7.10
C VAL A 300 21.03 -8.68 -6.79
N LEU A 301 21.58 -7.83 -5.93
CA LEU A 301 20.93 -6.58 -5.52
C LEU A 301 20.45 -5.79 -6.75
N PRO A 302 19.18 -5.34 -6.84
CA PRO A 302 18.62 -4.81 -8.09
C PRO A 302 19.42 -3.67 -8.72
N ALA A 303 19.90 -2.71 -7.92
CA ALA A 303 20.74 -1.61 -8.41
C ALA A 303 22.04 -2.11 -9.04
N VAL A 304 22.67 -3.13 -8.44
CA VAL A 304 23.90 -3.77 -8.94
C VAL A 304 23.58 -4.56 -10.21
N ALA A 305 22.52 -5.37 -10.21
CA ALA A 305 22.08 -6.13 -11.35
C ALA A 305 21.82 -5.23 -12.57
N ARG A 306 21.10 -4.13 -12.39
CA ARG A 306 20.85 -3.13 -13.45
C ARG A 306 22.14 -2.57 -14.03
N ALA A 307 23.12 -2.25 -13.17
CA ALA A 307 24.41 -1.71 -13.60
C ALA A 307 25.26 -2.73 -14.37
N LEU A 308 25.07 -4.03 -14.14
CA LEU A 308 25.89 -5.11 -14.74
C LEU A 308 25.27 -5.72 -16.01
N ARG A 309 23.95 -5.61 -16.23
CA ARG A 309 23.23 -6.27 -17.34
C ARG A 309 23.81 -6.02 -18.71
N HIS A 310 24.39 -4.88 -18.97
CA HIS A 310 24.98 -4.55 -20.27
C HIS A 310 26.39 -5.16 -20.53
N ARG A 311 26.91 -5.96 -19.57
CA ARG A 311 28.25 -6.54 -19.67
C ARG A 311 28.33 -7.83 -20.48
N ILE A 312 27.18 -8.46 -20.78
CA ILE A 312 27.09 -9.64 -21.66
C ILE A 312 26.33 -9.33 -22.94
N SER A 313 26.63 -10.10 -24.01
CA SER A 313 25.97 -9.91 -25.30
C SER A 313 24.52 -10.37 -25.29
N GLU A 314 23.68 -9.79 -26.14
CA GLU A 314 22.27 -10.14 -26.26
C GLU A 314 22.05 -11.63 -26.56
N ALA A 315 22.89 -12.21 -27.44
CA ALA A 315 22.83 -13.64 -27.74
C ALA A 315 23.17 -14.53 -26.53
N ALA A 316 24.11 -14.11 -25.67
CA ALA A 316 24.41 -14.85 -24.46
C ALA A 316 23.29 -14.70 -23.44
N THR A 317 22.68 -13.52 -23.32
CA THR A 317 21.52 -13.26 -22.47
C THR A 317 20.33 -14.14 -22.87
N THR A 318 20.01 -14.22 -24.16
CA THR A 318 18.93 -15.09 -24.65
C THR A 318 19.17 -16.56 -24.31
N ARG A 319 20.39 -17.08 -24.51
CA ARG A 319 20.74 -18.46 -24.14
C ARG A 319 20.61 -18.70 -22.64
N LEU A 320 21.05 -17.74 -21.81
CA LEU A 320 20.93 -17.81 -20.36
C LEU A 320 19.47 -17.92 -19.93
N HIS A 321 18.60 -17.05 -20.46
CA HIS A 321 17.17 -17.08 -20.12
C HIS A 321 16.50 -18.39 -20.56
N LEU A 322 16.87 -18.94 -21.71
CA LEU A 322 16.34 -20.24 -22.17
C LEU A 322 16.81 -21.40 -21.28
N SER A 323 18.06 -21.40 -20.84
CA SER A 323 18.56 -22.42 -19.89
C SER A 323 17.87 -22.30 -18.52
N ALA A 324 17.76 -21.07 -17.98
CA ALA A 324 17.04 -20.81 -16.75
C ALA A 324 15.56 -21.20 -16.83
N CYS A 325 14.91 -20.90 -17.95
CA CYS A 325 13.51 -21.28 -18.22
C CYS A 325 13.31 -22.81 -18.10
N ARG A 326 14.18 -23.62 -18.73
CA ARG A 326 14.10 -25.09 -18.67
C ARG A 326 14.28 -25.58 -17.22
N MET A 327 15.21 -25.04 -16.49
CA MET A 327 15.45 -25.41 -15.10
C MET A 327 14.24 -25.05 -14.21
N PHE A 328 13.70 -23.84 -14.33
CA PHE A 328 12.53 -23.43 -13.55
C PHE A 328 11.31 -24.32 -13.80
N ILE A 329 11.09 -24.74 -15.07
CA ILE A 329 10.02 -25.72 -15.37
C ILE A 329 10.30 -27.08 -14.75
N ALA A 330 11.56 -27.56 -14.81
CA ALA A 330 11.93 -28.82 -14.18
C ALA A 330 11.75 -28.80 -12.65
N ALA A 331 11.97 -27.62 -12.03
CA ALA A 331 11.76 -27.38 -10.62
C ALA A 331 10.28 -27.09 -10.25
N GLY A 332 9.34 -27.12 -11.21
CA GLY A 332 7.93 -26.82 -10.96
C GLY A 332 7.64 -25.31 -10.74
N GLN A 333 8.59 -24.42 -11.00
CA GLN A 333 8.46 -22.98 -10.82
C GLN A 333 7.99 -22.31 -12.12
N VAL A 334 6.71 -22.50 -12.44
CA VAL A 334 6.13 -22.12 -13.75
C VAL A 334 6.17 -20.62 -13.98
N GLU A 335 5.95 -19.81 -12.93
CA GLU A 335 5.95 -18.33 -13.03
C GLU A 335 7.30 -17.79 -13.46
N ASP A 336 8.37 -18.26 -12.81
CA ASP A 336 9.73 -17.86 -13.16
C ASP A 336 10.09 -18.32 -14.58
N ALA A 337 9.63 -19.50 -14.99
CA ALA A 337 9.84 -19.99 -16.33
C ALA A 337 9.13 -19.12 -17.39
N ILE A 338 7.89 -18.68 -17.14
CA ILE A 338 7.17 -17.76 -18.03
C ILE A 338 7.97 -16.45 -18.18
N GLU A 339 8.42 -15.90 -17.06
CA GLU A 339 9.19 -14.65 -17.07
C GLU A 339 10.49 -14.79 -17.86
N GLN A 340 11.22 -15.91 -17.68
CA GLN A 340 12.44 -16.19 -18.43
C GLN A 340 12.17 -16.42 -19.92
N ALA A 341 11.09 -17.09 -20.29
CA ALA A 341 10.69 -17.25 -21.68
C ALA A 341 10.37 -15.91 -22.36
N LEU A 342 9.68 -15.01 -21.64
CA LEU A 342 9.39 -13.65 -22.11
C LEU A 342 10.65 -12.81 -22.25
N CYS A 343 11.61 -12.94 -21.31
CA CYS A 343 12.91 -12.26 -21.38
C CYS A 343 13.76 -12.79 -22.56
N ALA A 344 13.63 -14.07 -22.90
CA ALA A 344 14.28 -14.68 -24.07
C ALA A 344 13.58 -14.33 -25.41
N GLY A 345 12.48 -13.59 -25.40
CA GLY A 345 11.67 -13.32 -26.61
C GLY A 345 10.86 -14.52 -27.11
N GLN A 346 10.75 -15.59 -26.32
CA GLN A 346 10.04 -16.82 -26.69
C GLN A 346 8.57 -16.77 -26.24
N GLN A 347 7.80 -15.92 -26.90
CA GLN A 347 6.40 -15.63 -26.54
C GLN A 347 5.48 -16.88 -26.61
N GLU A 348 5.69 -17.75 -27.59
CA GLU A 348 4.93 -19.00 -27.74
C GLU A 348 5.19 -19.96 -26.57
N VAL A 349 6.46 -20.07 -26.15
CA VAL A 349 6.85 -20.90 -25.00
C VAL A 349 6.21 -20.36 -23.72
N ALA A 350 6.24 -19.02 -23.53
CA ALA A 350 5.61 -18.36 -22.41
C ALA A 350 4.09 -18.61 -22.38
N ALA A 351 3.41 -18.50 -23.52
CA ALA A 351 1.98 -18.77 -23.64
C ALA A 351 1.65 -20.23 -23.31
N ASN A 352 2.45 -21.18 -23.76
CA ASN A 352 2.28 -22.61 -23.45
C ASN A 352 2.44 -22.90 -21.95
N TYR A 353 3.35 -22.21 -21.25
CA TYR A 353 3.48 -22.34 -19.80
C TYR A 353 2.36 -21.63 -19.05
N LEU A 354 1.91 -20.48 -19.53
CA LEU A 354 0.77 -19.78 -18.99
C LEU A 354 -0.50 -20.63 -19.04
N GLU A 355 -0.70 -21.38 -20.13
CA GLU A 355 -1.84 -22.31 -20.29
C GLU A 355 -1.84 -23.45 -19.25
N ARG A 356 -0.67 -23.82 -18.70
CA ARG A 356 -0.58 -24.85 -17.65
C ARG A 356 -1.05 -24.36 -16.29
N LEU A 357 -1.09 -23.05 -16.07
CA LEU A 357 -1.62 -22.50 -14.84
C LEU A 357 -3.13 -22.72 -14.76
N GLY A 358 -3.61 -23.18 -13.62
CA GLY A 358 -5.05 -23.32 -13.36
C GLY A 358 -5.70 -21.94 -13.13
N GLN A 359 -7.02 -21.87 -13.26
CA GLN A 359 -7.78 -20.64 -12.98
C GLN A 359 -7.61 -20.22 -11.51
N GLU A 360 -7.51 -21.15 -10.59
CA GLU A 360 -7.26 -20.95 -9.16
C GLU A 360 -5.92 -20.27 -8.87
N TRP A 361 -4.94 -20.40 -9.78
CA TRP A 361 -3.65 -19.73 -9.63
C TRP A 361 -3.81 -18.21 -9.50
N ILE A 362 -4.75 -17.57 -10.21
CA ILE A 362 -4.97 -16.10 -10.16
C ILE A 362 -5.25 -15.61 -8.74
N THR A 363 -5.71 -16.48 -7.86
CA THR A 363 -6.12 -16.14 -6.48
C THR A 363 -4.97 -15.97 -5.49
N GLY A 364 -3.74 -16.30 -5.92
CA GLY A 364 -2.54 -16.13 -5.11
C GLY A 364 -2.08 -14.67 -5.02
N GLU A 365 -1.24 -14.39 -4.04
CA GLU A 365 -0.68 -13.06 -3.84
C GLU A 365 0.09 -12.61 -5.09
N GLN A 366 -0.22 -11.40 -5.59
CA GLN A 366 0.39 -10.78 -6.78
C GLN A 366 0.17 -11.53 -8.13
N HIS A 367 -0.44 -12.71 -8.14
CA HIS A 367 -0.61 -13.50 -9.37
C HIS A 367 -1.47 -12.77 -10.42
N LEU A 368 -2.50 -12.05 -9.98
CA LEU A 368 -3.29 -11.21 -10.87
C LEU A 368 -2.45 -10.11 -11.54
N ALA A 369 -1.56 -9.48 -10.79
CA ALA A 369 -0.66 -8.46 -11.32
C ALA A 369 0.34 -9.06 -12.33
N HIS A 370 0.88 -10.24 -12.04
CA HIS A 370 1.75 -10.98 -12.96
C HIS A 370 1.01 -11.35 -14.25
N LEU A 371 -0.21 -11.88 -14.15
CA LEU A 371 -1.03 -12.21 -15.33
C LEU A 371 -1.25 -10.98 -16.22
N LEU A 372 -1.62 -9.84 -15.64
CA LEU A 372 -1.85 -8.61 -16.38
C LEU A 372 -0.55 -8.06 -17.03
N ALA A 373 0.59 -8.18 -16.33
CA ALA A 373 1.89 -7.79 -16.86
C ALA A 373 2.33 -8.70 -18.03
N TRP A 374 2.16 -10.02 -17.92
CA TRP A 374 2.46 -10.97 -19.00
C TRP A 374 1.55 -10.78 -20.20
N ARG A 375 0.26 -10.54 -19.92
CA ARG A 375 -0.73 -10.22 -20.97
C ARG A 375 -0.32 -9.00 -21.79
N ALA A 376 0.26 -7.97 -21.17
CA ALA A 376 0.73 -6.78 -21.88
C ALA A 376 1.96 -7.05 -22.79
N ARG A 377 2.72 -8.13 -22.52
CA ARG A 377 3.93 -8.51 -23.26
C ARG A 377 3.67 -9.60 -24.31
N LEU A 378 2.52 -10.29 -24.22
CA LEU A 378 2.16 -11.37 -25.13
C LEU A 378 1.24 -10.84 -26.26
N PRO A 379 1.42 -11.29 -27.52
CA PRO A 379 0.50 -10.98 -28.62
C PRO A 379 -0.92 -11.48 -28.34
N ALA A 380 -1.92 -10.70 -28.73
CA ALA A 380 -3.33 -11.09 -28.57
C ALA A 380 -3.63 -12.44 -29.24
N ALA A 381 -3.05 -12.71 -30.40
CA ALA A 381 -3.24 -13.98 -31.13
C ALA A 381 -2.82 -15.21 -30.29
N LEU A 382 -1.76 -15.12 -29.50
CA LEU A 382 -1.35 -16.21 -28.60
C LEU A 382 -2.26 -16.34 -27.40
N LEU A 383 -2.68 -15.24 -26.79
CA LEU A 383 -3.59 -15.23 -25.65
C LEU A 383 -4.99 -15.76 -26.00
N GLU A 384 -5.36 -15.69 -27.26
CA GLU A 384 -6.64 -16.10 -27.83
C GLU A 384 -6.58 -17.49 -28.49
N SER A 385 -5.42 -18.12 -28.52
CA SER A 385 -5.19 -19.37 -29.26
C SER A 385 -5.92 -20.59 -28.69
N THR A 386 -6.21 -20.60 -27.40
CA THR A 386 -6.86 -21.72 -26.73
C THR A 386 -7.97 -21.30 -25.77
N PRO A 387 -9.00 -22.16 -25.57
CA PRO A 387 -10.06 -21.89 -24.60
C PRO A 387 -9.57 -21.71 -23.16
N ARG A 388 -8.45 -22.38 -22.80
CA ARG A 388 -7.87 -22.27 -21.45
C ARG A 388 -7.25 -20.89 -21.21
N LEU A 389 -6.49 -20.39 -22.17
CA LEU A 389 -5.90 -19.05 -22.11
C LEU A 389 -6.97 -17.97 -22.11
N LEU A 390 -7.99 -18.10 -22.98
CA LEU A 390 -9.13 -17.18 -22.98
C LEU A 390 -9.86 -17.17 -21.64
N SER A 391 -10.11 -18.34 -21.05
CA SER A 391 -10.76 -18.45 -19.74
C SER A 391 -9.92 -17.82 -18.62
N LEU A 392 -8.61 -18.11 -18.58
CA LEU A 392 -7.69 -17.55 -17.62
C LEU A 392 -7.64 -16.01 -17.71
N ASN A 393 -7.54 -15.49 -18.94
CA ASN A 393 -7.55 -14.06 -19.21
C ASN A 393 -8.89 -13.42 -18.81
N ALA A 394 -10.02 -14.03 -19.18
CA ALA A 394 -11.34 -13.52 -18.87
C ALA A 394 -11.55 -13.40 -17.34
N TRP A 395 -11.17 -14.42 -16.58
CA TRP A 395 -11.24 -14.37 -15.11
C TRP A 395 -10.33 -13.27 -14.53
N GLY A 396 -9.10 -13.16 -14.99
CA GLY A 396 -8.18 -12.11 -14.56
C GLY A 396 -8.73 -10.71 -14.85
N LEU A 397 -9.36 -10.51 -16.01
CA LEU A 397 -9.99 -9.25 -16.42
C LEU A 397 -11.24 -8.93 -15.60
N LEU A 398 -12.09 -9.93 -15.29
CA LEU A 398 -13.26 -9.75 -14.42
C LEU A 398 -12.84 -9.35 -13.01
N ILE A 399 -11.83 -10.02 -12.43
CA ILE A 399 -11.33 -9.71 -11.08
C ILE A 399 -10.74 -8.30 -11.03
N SER A 400 -10.08 -7.86 -12.10
CA SER A 400 -9.50 -6.52 -12.23
C SER A 400 -10.50 -5.45 -12.73
N TRP A 401 -11.77 -5.77 -12.87
CA TRP A 401 -12.84 -4.88 -13.35
C TRP A 401 -12.66 -4.31 -14.77
N ARG A 402 -11.85 -4.97 -15.59
CA ARG A 402 -11.67 -4.61 -17.02
C ARG A 402 -12.77 -5.27 -17.86
N LEU A 403 -14.01 -4.84 -17.65
CA LEU A 403 -15.21 -5.54 -18.10
C LEU A 403 -15.35 -5.61 -19.63
N ASP A 404 -14.95 -4.55 -20.37
CA ASP A 404 -15.04 -4.52 -21.84
C ASP A 404 -14.07 -5.51 -22.49
N GLU A 405 -12.87 -5.63 -21.92
CA GLU A 405 -11.88 -6.60 -22.38
C GLU A 405 -12.27 -8.04 -21.98
N ALA A 406 -12.88 -8.18 -20.80
CA ALA A 406 -13.40 -9.48 -20.37
C ALA A 406 -14.50 -9.96 -21.32
N GLU A 407 -15.44 -9.08 -21.72
CA GLU A 407 -16.48 -9.39 -22.70
C GLU A 407 -15.89 -9.88 -24.01
N ALA A 408 -14.92 -9.15 -24.57
CA ALA A 408 -14.25 -9.54 -25.80
C ALA A 408 -13.60 -10.96 -25.70
N CYS A 409 -13.02 -11.29 -24.54
CA CYS A 409 -12.48 -12.65 -24.30
C CYS A 409 -13.58 -13.70 -24.19
N ILE A 410 -14.70 -13.39 -23.52
CA ILE A 410 -15.85 -14.29 -23.33
C ILE A 410 -16.55 -14.56 -24.67
N ASP A 411 -16.72 -13.53 -25.50
CA ASP A 411 -17.31 -13.67 -26.85
C ASP A 411 -16.45 -14.57 -27.73
N LYS A 412 -15.13 -14.39 -27.71
CA LYS A 412 -14.19 -15.27 -28.43
C LYS A 412 -14.20 -16.69 -27.87
N LEU A 413 -14.31 -16.85 -26.57
CA LEU A 413 -14.46 -18.17 -25.94
C LEU A 413 -15.74 -18.87 -26.44
N GLY A 414 -16.81 -18.11 -26.70
CA GLY A 414 -18.05 -18.61 -27.28
C GLY A 414 -17.86 -19.33 -28.62
N HIS A 415 -16.90 -18.91 -29.44
CA HIS A 415 -16.60 -19.57 -30.72
C HIS A 415 -15.98 -20.96 -30.58
N PHE A 416 -15.41 -21.27 -29.43
CA PHE A 416 -14.87 -22.62 -29.12
C PHE A 416 -15.91 -23.55 -28.50
N LEU A 417 -17.16 -23.06 -28.26
CA LEU A 417 -18.21 -23.90 -27.69
C LEU A 417 -18.64 -24.97 -28.72
N PRO A 418 -18.37 -26.26 -28.48
CA PRO A 418 -18.76 -27.28 -29.40
C PRO A 418 -20.17 -27.79 -29.08
N GLN A 419 -20.68 -28.62 -29.95
CA GLN A 419 -21.99 -29.28 -29.79
C GLN A 419 -22.13 -30.06 -28.45
N PRO A 420 -23.33 -30.14 -27.81
CA PRO A 420 -23.54 -30.51 -26.40
C PRO A 420 -23.16 -31.94 -25.95
N SER A 421 -22.63 -32.78 -26.79
CA SER A 421 -22.63 -34.23 -26.57
C SER A 421 -21.43 -34.83 -25.81
N ALA A 422 -20.34 -34.09 -25.57
CA ALA A 422 -19.15 -34.62 -24.91
C ALA A 422 -18.91 -34.01 -23.53
N GLN A 423 -18.51 -34.78 -22.54
CA GLN A 423 -18.30 -34.36 -21.15
C GLN A 423 -17.24 -33.22 -21.04
N ARG A 424 -16.22 -33.24 -21.90
CA ARG A 424 -15.22 -32.17 -22.01
C ARG A 424 -15.84 -30.86 -22.45
N ASN A 425 -16.87 -30.91 -23.27
CA ASN A 425 -17.61 -29.77 -23.81
C ASN A 425 -18.54 -29.15 -22.73
N ARG A 426 -19.08 -29.99 -21.82
CA ARG A 426 -19.92 -29.49 -20.71
C ARG A 426 -19.12 -28.63 -19.75
N LYS A 427 -17.90 -29.03 -19.43
CA LYS A 427 -17.02 -28.20 -18.57
C LYS A 427 -16.72 -26.84 -19.21
N LEU A 428 -16.37 -26.80 -20.50
CA LEU A 428 -16.12 -25.55 -21.19
C LEU A 428 -17.36 -24.65 -21.25
N LEU A 429 -18.53 -25.26 -21.55
CA LEU A 429 -19.80 -24.55 -21.56
C LEU A 429 -20.13 -23.98 -20.16
N ALA A 430 -20.00 -24.79 -19.10
CA ALA A 430 -20.26 -24.34 -17.73
C ALA A 430 -19.33 -23.18 -17.30
N ASN A 431 -18.06 -23.25 -17.68
CA ASN A 431 -17.12 -22.14 -17.40
C ASN A 431 -17.46 -20.88 -18.21
N TRP A 432 -17.86 -21.01 -19.47
CA TRP A 432 -18.35 -19.89 -20.26
C TRP A 432 -19.62 -19.28 -19.65
N GLN A 433 -20.59 -20.11 -19.22
CA GLN A 433 -21.79 -19.66 -18.51
C GLN A 433 -21.44 -18.92 -17.22
N ALA A 434 -20.48 -19.44 -16.43
CA ALA A 434 -20.00 -18.77 -15.23
C ALA A 434 -19.44 -17.37 -15.55
N LEU A 435 -18.53 -17.29 -16.54
CA LEU A 435 -17.94 -16.02 -16.99
C LEU A 435 -19.00 -15.04 -17.47
N HIS A 436 -19.92 -15.51 -18.34
CA HIS A 436 -20.98 -14.66 -18.89
C HIS A 436 -21.98 -14.22 -17.82
N GLY A 437 -22.37 -15.10 -16.91
CA GLY A 437 -23.26 -14.80 -15.81
C GLY A 437 -22.65 -13.75 -14.86
N VAL A 438 -21.38 -13.93 -14.47
CA VAL A 438 -20.64 -12.98 -13.63
C VAL A 438 -20.49 -11.61 -14.32
N LEU A 439 -20.09 -11.59 -15.61
CA LEU A 439 -19.98 -10.35 -16.38
C LEU A 439 -21.31 -9.59 -16.45
N THR A 440 -22.41 -10.31 -16.76
CA THR A 440 -23.76 -9.73 -16.86
C THR A 440 -24.19 -9.15 -15.52
N ALA A 441 -23.91 -9.84 -14.41
CA ALA A 441 -24.16 -9.36 -13.06
C ALA A 441 -23.35 -8.08 -12.77
N LEU A 442 -22.05 -8.09 -13.02
CA LEU A 442 -21.17 -6.93 -12.77
C LEU A 442 -21.56 -5.70 -13.59
N ARG A 443 -22.03 -5.91 -14.82
CA ARG A 443 -22.55 -4.83 -15.68
C ARG A 443 -23.96 -4.38 -15.34
N GLY A 444 -24.69 -5.09 -14.52
CA GLY A 444 -26.07 -4.75 -14.17
C GLY A 444 -27.05 -4.78 -15.36
N GLN A 445 -26.74 -5.56 -16.40
CA GLN A 445 -27.54 -5.58 -17.63
C GLN A 445 -28.89 -6.28 -17.47
N SER A 446 -28.88 -7.51 -16.89
CA SER A 446 -30.09 -8.31 -16.73
C SER A 446 -29.93 -9.27 -15.56
N ALA A 447 -30.74 -9.09 -14.51
CA ALA A 447 -30.77 -9.98 -13.35
C ALA A 447 -31.11 -11.43 -13.75
N THR A 448 -32.14 -11.59 -14.58
CA THR A 448 -32.65 -12.90 -15.01
C THR A 448 -31.61 -13.67 -15.85
N THR A 449 -30.88 -12.98 -16.72
CA THR A 449 -29.84 -13.58 -17.53
C THR A 449 -28.64 -13.96 -16.68
N ALA A 450 -28.18 -13.08 -15.80
CA ALA A 450 -27.08 -13.35 -14.87
C ALA A 450 -27.40 -14.53 -13.95
N GLU A 451 -28.58 -14.54 -13.37
CA GLU A 451 -29.05 -15.62 -12.50
C GLU A 451 -29.14 -16.97 -13.22
N ARG A 452 -29.73 -16.99 -14.41
CA ARG A 452 -29.84 -18.20 -15.22
C ARG A 452 -28.46 -18.77 -15.54
N HIS A 453 -27.55 -17.98 -16.09
CA HIS A 453 -26.21 -18.46 -16.45
C HIS A 453 -25.39 -18.92 -15.25
N CYS A 454 -25.45 -18.20 -14.12
CA CYS A 454 -24.77 -18.65 -12.91
C CYS A 454 -25.35 -19.96 -12.36
N ARG A 455 -26.67 -20.18 -12.40
CA ARG A 455 -27.31 -21.43 -11.94
C ARG A 455 -26.96 -22.61 -12.86
N GLU A 456 -27.08 -22.41 -14.18
CA GLU A 456 -26.71 -23.43 -15.17
C GLU A 456 -25.22 -23.82 -15.05
N ALA A 457 -24.33 -22.85 -14.79
CA ALA A 457 -22.92 -23.11 -14.52
C ALA A 457 -22.73 -23.97 -13.27
N LEU A 458 -23.42 -23.64 -12.18
CA LEU A 458 -23.31 -24.38 -10.91
C LEU A 458 -23.79 -25.81 -10.98
N GLU A 459 -24.69 -26.17 -11.94
CA GLU A 459 -25.14 -27.55 -12.17
C GLU A 459 -24.08 -28.42 -12.82
N HIS A 460 -23.14 -27.81 -13.55
CA HIS A 460 -22.21 -28.56 -14.41
C HIS A 460 -20.74 -28.33 -14.12
N LEU A 461 -20.39 -27.33 -13.27
CA LEU A 461 -19.03 -27.11 -12.81
C LEU A 461 -18.63 -28.23 -11.84
N PRO A 462 -17.48 -28.87 -12.04
CA PRO A 462 -16.96 -29.86 -11.10
C PRO A 462 -16.51 -29.19 -9.80
N GLU A 463 -16.62 -29.90 -8.68
CA GLU A 463 -16.31 -29.34 -7.33
C GLU A 463 -14.90 -28.81 -7.17
N TYR A 464 -13.94 -29.34 -7.92
CA TYR A 464 -12.55 -28.85 -7.88
C TYR A 464 -12.37 -27.51 -8.59
N ASP A 465 -13.30 -27.07 -9.46
CA ASP A 465 -13.28 -25.73 -10.08
C ASP A 465 -13.93 -24.73 -9.11
N TRP A 466 -13.38 -24.65 -7.92
CA TRP A 466 -13.96 -23.90 -6.80
C TRP A 466 -14.09 -22.39 -7.05
N MET A 467 -13.15 -21.79 -7.82
CA MET A 467 -13.13 -20.34 -8.06
C MET A 467 -14.34 -19.88 -8.91
N PRO A 468 -14.63 -20.46 -10.09
CA PRO A 468 -15.87 -20.15 -10.82
C PRO A 468 -17.14 -20.39 -9.99
N ILE A 469 -17.20 -21.44 -9.18
CA ILE A 469 -18.32 -21.75 -8.30
C ILE A 469 -18.52 -20.62 -7.28
N LEU A 470 -17.42 -20.16 -6.65
CA LEU A 470 -17.45 -19.07 -5.68
C LEU A 470 -17.93 -17.77 -6.32
N PHE A 471 -17.43 -17.41 -7.51
CA PHE A 471 -17.88 -16.22 -8.23
C PHE A 471 -19.35 -16.29 -8.64
N CYS A 472 -19.85 -17.42 -9.08
CA CYS A 472 -21.28 -17.62 -9.36
C CYS A 472 -22.11 -17.43 -8.09
N CYS A 473 -21.71 -18.01 -6.97
CA CYS A 473 -22.41 -17.84 -5.68
C CYS A 473 -22.39 -16.39 -5.22
N SER A 474 -21.24 -15.69 -5.25
CA SER A 474 -21.14 -14.28 -4.90
C SER A 474 -22.02 -13.42 -5.82
N SER A 475 -22.00 -13.68 -7.14
CA SER A 475 -22.82 -12.94 -8.10
C SER A 475 -24.32 -13.17 -7.87
N LEU A 476 -24.74 -14.40 -7.60
CA LEU A 476 -26.14 -14.70 -7.27
C LEU A 476 -26.58 -13.98 -5.99
N ALA A 477 -25.72 -13.94 -4.97
CA ALA A 477 -26.02 -13.22 -3.74
C ALA A 477 -26.21 -11.72 -3.98
N ARG A 478 -25.31 -11.11 -4.75
CA ARG A 478 -25.37 -9.69 -5.10
C ARG A 478 -26.57 -9.36 -5.99
N VAL A 479 -26.87 -10.22 -6.98
CA VAL A 479 -28.07 -10.07 -7.82
C VAL A 479 -29.32 -10.16 -6.99
N ALA A 480 -29.41 -11.11 -6.05
CA ALA A 480 -30.54 -11.24 -5.12
C ALA A 480 -30.72 -9.97 -4.27
N MET A 481 -29.64 -9.40 -3.75
CA MET A 481 -29.70 -8.12 -3.02
C MET A 481 -30.18 -6.96 -3.92
N ALA A 482 -29.66 -6.86 -5.15
CA ALA A 482 -30.05 -5.80 -6.09
C ALA A 482 -31.49 -5.94 -6.63
N SER A 483 -31.96 -7.19 -6.80
CA SER A 483 -33.30 -7.50 -7.31
C SER A 483 -34.39 -7.53 -6.20
N GLY A 484 -33.98 -7.32 -4.94
CA GLY A 484 -34.92 -7.23 -3.86
C GLY A 484 -35.34 -8.55 -3.21
N ALA A 485 -34.45 -9.53 -3.24
CA ALA A 485 -34.63 -10.80 -2.55
C ALA A 485 -33.45 -11.08 -1.59
N PRO A 486 -33.15 -10.20 -0.62
CA PRO A 486 -31.94 -10.29 0.21
C PRO A 486 -31.85 -11.59 1.03
N GLU A 487 -32.98 -12.26 1.29
CA GLU A 487 -32.99 -13.54 1.97
C GLU A 487 -32.37 -14.66 1.13
N GLN A 488 -32.52 -14.57 -0.19
CA GLN A 488 -31.91 -15.53 -1.12
C GLN A 488 -30.39 -15.35 -1.23
N ALA A 489 -29.85 -14.20 -0.81
CA ALA A 489 -28.42 -13.97 -0.79
C ALA A 489 -27.68 -14.81 0.26
N LEU A 490 -28.32 -15.08 1.42
CA LEU A 490 -27.67 -15.76 2.55
C LEU A 490 -27.13 -17.15 2.23
N PRO A 491 -27.88 -18.08 1.62
CA PRO A 491 -27.37 -19.41 1.30
C PRO A 491 -26.20 -19.37 0.30
N HIS A 492 -26.23 -18.43 -0.65
CA HIS A 492 -25.15 -18.24 -1.61
C HIS A 492 -23.87 -17.68 -0.94
N LEU A 493 -24.01 -16.70 -0.02
CA LEU A 493 -22.89 -16.17 0.75
C LEU A 493 -22.29 -17.21 1.69
N HIS A 494 -23.13 -18.05 2.32
CA HIS A 494 -22.65 -19.16 3.16
C HIS A 494 -21.83 -20.16 2.36
N LYS A 495 -22.35 -20.61 1.20
CA LYS A 495 -21.65 -21.53 0.32
C LYS A 495 -20.32 -20.95 -0.18
N ALA A 496 -20.33 -19.69 -0.61
CA ALA A 496 -19.11 -19.02 -1.06
C ALA A 496 -18.06 -18.90 0.07
N LEU A 497 -18.48 -18.56 1.30
CA LEU A 497 -17.60 -18.48 2.46
C LEU A 497 -17.01 -19.84 2.84
N GLU A 498 -17.84 -20.89 2.82
CA GLU A 498 -17.38 -22.26 3.08
C GLU A 498 -16.30 -22.68 2.08
N ILE A 499 -16.51 -22.41 0.79
CA ILE A 499 -15.52 -22.70 -0.26
C ILE A 499 -14.22 -21.91 0.00
N ALA A 500 -14.30 -20.59 0.25
CA ALA A 500 -13.14 -19.76 0.49
C ALA A 500 -12.30 -20.28 1.68
N ARG A 501 -12.95 -20.66 2.77
CA ARG A 501 -12.30 -21.23 3.97
C ARG A 501 -11.69 -22.58 3.72
N ARG A 502 -12.40 -23.48 3.02
CA ARG A 502 -11.88 -24.81 2.66
C ARG A 502 -10.62 -24.71 1.81
N GLN A 503 -10.53 -23.70 0.95
CA GLN A 503 -9.38 -23.46 0.08
C GLN A 503 -8.28 -22.59 0.77
N GLY A 504 -8.50 -22.15 2.00
CA GLY A 504 -7.57 -21.28 2.72
C GLY A 504 -7.33 -19.91 2.05
N SER A 505 -8.27 -19.48 1.20
CA SER A 505 -8.14 -18.23 0.47
C SER A 505 -8.65 -17.04 1.28
N LEU A 506 -7.70 -16.35 1.93
CA LEU A 506 -8.00 -15.14 2.71
C LEU A 506 -8.63 -14.05 1.84
N LEU A 507 -8.13 -13.88 0.60
CA LEU A 507 -8.67 -12.89 -0.34
C LEU A 507 -10.18 -13.05 -0.49
N PHE A 508 -10.64 -14.27 -0.82
CA PHE A 508 -12.06 -14.50 -1.03
C PHE A 508 -12.85 -14.52 0.27
N GLU A 509 -12.29 -15.00 1.38
CA GLU A 509 -12.96 -14.92 2.67
C GLU A 509 -13.31 -13.46 3.04
N VAL A 510 -12.36 -12.54 2.87
CA VAL A 510 -12.57 -11.12 3.15
C VAL A 510 -13.53 -10.50 2.13
N LEU A 511 -13.43 -10.80 0.83
CA LEU A 511 -14.36 -10.30 -0.17
C LEU A 511 -15.81 -10.75 0.09
N ILE A 512 -16.02 -12.00 0.47
CA ILE A 512 -17.34 -12.49 0.84
C ILE A 512 -17.83 -11.83 2.14
N ASN A 513 -16.96 -11.59 3.11
CA ASN A 513 -17.32 -10.84 4.32
C ASN A 513 -17.74 -9.40 3.98
N LEU A 514 -17.12 -8.74 3.01
CA LEU A 514 -17.59 -7.42 2.54
C LEU A 514 -19.03 -7.49 1.99
N ASP A 515 -19.37 -8.53 1.22
CA ASP A 515 -20.74 -8.74 0.74
C ASP A 515 -21.72 -9.01 1.89
N ARG A 516 -21.32 -9.78 2.89
CA ARG A 516 -22.10 -10.03 4.11
C ARG A 516 -22.31 -8.74 4.93
N ILE A 517 -21.25 -7.94 5.08
CA ILE A 517 -21.35 -6.63 5.75
C ILE A 517 -22.36 -5.76 5.01
N ARG A 518 -22.32 -5.72 3.69
CA ARG A 518 -23.26 -4.96 2.86
C ARG A 518 -24.72 -5.39 3.08
N LEU A 519 -24.96 -6.69 3.15
CA LEU A 519 -26.31 -7.22 3.49
C LEU A 519 -26.76 -6.77 4.90
N LEU A 520 -25.84 -6.81 5.88
CA LEU A 520 -26.13 -6.34 7.24
C LEU A 520 -26.43 -4.83 7.29
N LEU A 521 -25.71 -4.03 6.51
CA LEU A 521 -25.97 -2.59 6.37
C LEU A 521 -27.37 -2.31 5.78
N LEU A 522 -27.79 -3.05 4.76
CA LEU A 522 -29.13 -2.94 4.17
C LEU A 522 -30.23 -3.27 5.19
N ARG A 523 -29.97 -4.20 6.10
CA ARG A 523 -30.89 -4.60 7.16
C ARG A 523 -30.85 -3.73 8.42
N GLY A 524 -29.89 -2.81 8.51
CA GLY A 524 -29.67 -1.96 9.68
C GLY A 524 -29.02 -2.68 10.86
N GLU A 525 -28.40 -3.83 10.63
CA GLU A 525 -27.68 -4.61 11.65
C GLU A 525 -26.24 -4.11 11.84
N PHE A 526 -26.07 -2.81 12.11
CA PHE A 526 -24.77 -2.13 12.11
C PHE A 526 -23.76 -2.70 13.14
N GLY A 527 -24.24 -3.11 14.31
CA GLY A 527 -23.37 -3.73 15.32
C GLY A 527 -22.74 -5.04 14.84
N ARG A 528 -23.53 -5.88 14.16
CA ARG A 528 -23.02 -7.12 13.55
C ARG A 528 -22.10 -6.85 12.37
N ALA A 529 -22.41 -5.82 11.58
CA ALA A 529 -21.53 -5.36 10.48
C ALA A 529 -20.19 -4.90 11.02
N GLN A 530 -20.16 -4.12 12.10
CA GLN A 530 -18.94 -3.66 12.77
C GLN A 530 -18.10 -4.83 13.29
N THR A 531 -18.71 -5.79 13.99
CA THR A 531 -18.02 -6.98 14.49
C THR A 531 -17.39 -7.79 13.36
N LEU A 532 -18.11 -8.00 12.25
CA LEU A 532 -17.60 -8.74 11.11
C LEU A 532 -16.45 -7.99 10.39
N LEU A 533 -16.53 -6.66 10.36
CA LEU A 533 -15.47 -5.80 9.83
C LEU A 533 -14.19 -5.92 10.67
N GLU A 534 -14.30 -5.85 11.99
CA GLU A 534 -13.18 -6.02 12.93
C GLU A 534 -12.53 -7.40 12.80
N GLN A 535 -13.33 -8.45 12.69
CA GLN A 535 -12.84 -9.80 12.41
C GLN A 535 -12.07 -9.87 11.09
N SER A 536 -12.54 -9.17 10.05
CA SER A 536 -11.87 -9.14 8.75
C SER A 536 -10.54 -8.38 8.80
N PHE A 537 -10.44 -7.31 9.57
CA PHE A 537 -9.16 -6.64 9.84
C PHE A 537 -8.18 -7.56 10.61
N ALA A 538 -8.67 -8.29 11.62
CA ALA A 538 -7.84 -9.22 12.38
C ALA A 538 -7.28 -10.36 11.51
N LEU A 539 -8.07 -10.87 10.56
CA LEU A 539 -7.61 -11.88 9.60
C LEU A 539 -6.45 -11.40 8.74
N ILE A 540 -6.51 -10.14 8.27
CA ILE A 540 -5.42 -9.54 7.46
C ILE A 540 -4.19 -9.26 8.33
N GLY A 541 -4.38 -8.75 9.55
CA GLY A 541 -3.28 -8.37 10.45
C GLY A 541 -2.39 -9.53 10.91
N GLN A 542 -2.82 -10.78 10.75
CA GLN A 542 -2.03 -11.97 11.06
C GLN A 542 -0.94 -12.30 10.02
N ARG A 543 -0.91 -11.61 8.88
CA ARG A 543 0.06 -11.87 7.81
C ARG A 543 1.24 -10.91 7.82
N LYS A 544 2.42 -11.41 7.45
CA LYS A 544 3.66 -10.61 7.31
C LYS A 544 3.59 -9.56 6.18
N ARG A 545 2.76 -9.79 5.16
CA ARG A 545 2.48 -8.83 4.07
C ARG A 545 0.99 -8.55 4.03
N VAL A 546 0.66 -7.27 4.03
CA VAL A 546 -0.73 -6.80 4.02
C VAL A 546 -1.16 -6.58 2.57
N ASP A 547 -2.31 -7.16 2.20
CA ASP A 547 -2.93 -6.93 0.89
C ASP A 547 -3.58 -5.54 0.87
N SER A 548 -2.98 -4.61 0.12
CA SER A 548 -3.44 -3.22 0.03
C SER A 548 -4.86 -3.11 -0.53
N LEU A 549 -5.27 -3.99 -1.44
CA LEU A 549 -6.62 -4.00 -2.00
C LEU A 549 -7.67 -4.30 -0.92
N LEU A 550 -7.47 -5.36 -0.15
CA LEU A 550 -8.39 -5.76 0.91
C LEU A 550 -8.45 -4.71 2.02
N LEU A 551 -7.29 -4.23 2.45
CA LEU A 551 -7.18 -3.22 3.51
C LEU A 551 -7.87 -1.92 3.09
N GLY A 552 -7.67 -1.49 1.84
CA GLY A 552 -8.33 -0.32 1.28
C GLY A 552 -9.85 -0.43 1.33
N ARG A 553 -10.40 -1.55 0.86
CA ARG A 553 -11.85 -1.80 0.87
C ARG A 553 -12.43 -1.86 2.28
N LEU A 554 -11.75 -2.49 3.23
CA LEU A 554 -12.21 -2.54 4.63
C LEU A 554 -12.27 -1.14 5.24
N HIS A 555 -11.25 -0.30 5.03
CA HIS A 555 -11.28 1.08 5.52
C HIS A 555 -12.41 1.91 4.90
N LEU A 556 -12.72 1.72 3.61
CA LEU A 556 -13.83 2.43 2.96
C LEU A 556 -15.21 2.01 3.53
N ILE A 557 -15.41 0.74 3.84
CA ILE A 557 -16.62 0.26 4.53
C ILE A 557 -16.65 0.75 5.99
N GLN A 558 -15.51 0.79 6.67
CA GLN A 558 -15.40 1.37 8.02
C GLN A 558 -15.83 2.84 8.03
N ALA A 559 -15.42 3.59 7.02
CA ALA A 559 -15.84 4.98 6.86
C ALA A 559 -17.35 5.13 6.67
N GLU A 560 -17.98 4.24 5.91
CA GLU A 560 -19.45 4.22 5.75
C GLU A 560 -20.16 4.03 7.09
N LEU A 561 -19.70 3.09 7.92
CA LEU A 561 -20.23 2.88 9.28
C LEU A 561 -20.02 4.12 10.17
N HIS A 562 -18.87 4.77 10.09
CA HIS A 562 -18.61 6.01 10.83
C HIS A 562 -19.54 7.15 10.36
N LEU A 563 -19.80 7.28 9.05
CA LEU A 563 -20.75 8.26 8.52
C LEU A 563 -22.19 7.98 9.00
N ILE A 564 -22.62 6.72 9.06
CA ILE A 564 -23.92 6.35 9.60
C ILE A 564 -24.04 6.77 11.08
N ALA A 565 -22.98 6.56 11.86
CA ALA A 565 -22.89 6.92 13.27
C ALA A 565 -22.54 8.39 13.54
N ASP A 566 -22.47 9.25 12.51
CA ASP A 566 -22.09 10.67 12.54
C ASP A 566 -20.71 10.95 13.20
N ARG A 567 -19.79 9.99 13.15
CA ARG A 567 -18.41 10.13 13.62
C ARG A 567 -17.54 10.66 12.48
N LEU A 568 -17.60 11.97 12.24
CA LEU A 568 -17.04 12.58 11.02
C LEU A 568 -15.52 12.53 10.97
N GLU A 569 -14.82 12.70 12.10
CA GLU A 569 -13.36 12.64 12.18
C GLU A 569 -12.82 11.21 11.95
N ASP A 570 -13.51 10.22 12.51
CA ASP A 570 -13.17 8.81 12.30
C ASP A 570 -13.43 8.40 10.84
N ALA A 571 -14.55 8.89 10.27
CA ALA A 571 -14.86 8.68 8.86
C ALA A 571 -13.79 9.27 7.95
N GLU A 572 -13.31 10.48 8.21
CA GLU A 572 -12.27 11.12 7.43
C GLU A 572 -10.96 10.33 7.46
N ARG A 573 -10.52 9.90 8.66
CA ARG A 573 -9.31 9.08 8.80
C ARG A 573 -9.42 7.76 8.03
N ALA A 574 -10.57 7.08 8.13
CA ALA A 574 -10.80 5.84 7.42
C ALA A 574 -10.88 6.04 5.90
N LEU A 575 -11.50 7.14 5.41
CA LEU A 575 -11.54 7.48 3.99
C LEU A 575 -10.14 7.75 3.43
N GLN A 576 -9.31 8.50 4.15
CA GLN A 576 -7.93 8.80 3.74
C GLN A 576 -7.09 7.52 3.68
N ALA A 577 -7.14 6.69 4.73
CA ALA A 577 -6.42 5.41 4.76
C ALA A 577 -6.87 4.48 3.63
N GLY A 578 -8.19 4.38 3.38
CA GLY A 578 -8.74 3.55 2.30
C GLY A 578 -8.34 4.02 0.92
N LEU A 579 -8.34 5.33 0.68
CA LEU A 579 -7.92 5.91 -0.61
C LEU A 579 -6.43 5.78 -0.86
N GLU A 580 -5.59 5.89 0.18
CA GLU A 580 -4.15 5.69 0.07
C GLU A 580 -3.84 4.26 -0.40
N GLN A 581 -4.44 3.26 0.24
CA GLN A 581 -4.29 1.85 -0.15
C GLN A 581 -4.84 1.58 -1.57
N ALA A 582 -6.03 2.10 -1.89
CA ALA A 582 -6.65 1.93 -3.20
C ALA A 582 -5.85 2.58 -4.34
N ARG A 583 -5.11 3.67 -4.08
CA ARG A 583 -4.20 4.28 -5.06
C ARG A 583 -3.00 3.38 -5.34
N GLY A 584 -2.44 2.79 -4.30
CA GLY A 584 -1.28 1.90 -4.39
C GLY A 584 -1.51 0.67 -5.27
N CYS A 585 -2.73 0.09 -5.25
CA CYS A 585 -3.09 -1.09 -6.04
C CYS A 585 -4.00 -0.81 -7.25
N ALA A 586 -4.27 0.46 -7.57
CA ALA A 586 -5.18 0.90 -8.65
C ALA A 586 -6.60 0.31 -8.57
N ASP A 587 -7.14 0.07 -7.36
CA ASP A 587 -8.47 -0.51 -7.14
C ASP A 587 -9.58 0.46 -7.61
N PRO A 588 -10.52 0.01 -8.49
CA PRO A 588 -11.70 0.79 -8.87
C PRO A 588 -12.60 1.17 -7.68
N PHE A 589 -12.53 0.41 -6.58
CA PHE A 589 -13.28 0.67 -5.36
C PHE A 589 -12.91 2.01 -4.68
N ALA A 590 -11.80 2.64 -5.07
CA ALA A 590 -11.46 4.02 -4.67
C ALA A 590 -12.59 5.02 -4.95
N LEU A 591 -13.49 4.74 -5.92
CA LEU A 591 -14.67 5.56 -6.19
C LEU A 591 -15.53 5.77 -4.94
N HIS A 592 -15.69 4.72 -4.12
CA HIS A 592 -16.43 4.79 -2.85
C HIS A 592 -15.80 5.77 -1.84
N GLY A 593 -14.48 5.88 -1.85
CA GLY A 593 -13.75 6.83 -1.01
C GLY A 593 -14.07 8.28 -1.36
N PHE A 594 -14.07 8.61 -2.65
CA PHE A 594 -14.43 9.97 -3.11
C PHE A 594 -15.90 10.30 -2.85
N LEU A 595 -16.80 9.33 -3.01
CA LEU A 595 -18.22 9.50 -2.66
C LEU A 595 -18.40 9.73 -1.16
N GLY A 596 -17.65 9.01 -0.32
CA GLY A 596 -17.60 9.20 1.13
C GLY A 596 -17.08 10.58 1.53
N LEU A 597 -15.99 11.06 0.89
CA LEU A 597 -15.46 12.41 1.12
C LEU A 597 -16.48 13.49 0.69
N ALA A 598 -17.16 13.31 -0.45
CA ALA A 598 -18.22 14.22 -0.86
C ALA A 598 -19.37 14.28 0.15
N GLU A 599 -19.78 13.15 0.72
CA GLU A 599 -20.78 13.09 1.80
C GLU A 599 -20.27 13.82 3.05
N LEU A 600 -19.04 13.55 3.49
CA LEU A 600 -18.40 14.16 4.65
C LEU A 600 -18.33 15.68 4.52
N HIS A 601 -17.81 16.19 3.39
CA HIS A 601 -17.72 17.63 3.14
C HIS A 601 -19.11 18.28 3.05
N SER A 602 -20.07 17.59 2.45
CA SER A 602 -21.46 18.06 2.39
C SER A 602 -22.08 18.20 3.79
N ARG A 603 -21.83 17.26 4.71
CA ARG A 603 -22.27 17.30 6.10
C ARG A 603 -21.62 18.42 6.91
N ARG A 604 -20.37 18.76 6.59
CA ARG A 604 -19.66 19.92 7.18
C ARG A 604 -20.06 21.27 6.57
N GLY A 605 -20.94 21.27 5.56
CA GLY A 605 -21.33 22.49 4.83
C GLY A 605 -20.30 22.98 3.80
N ASN A 606 -19.24 22.19 3.53
CA ASN A 606 -18.19 22.50 2.56
C ASN A 606 -18.59 22.02 1.16
N PHE A 607 -19.64 22.57 0.59
CA PHE A 607 -20.25 22.08 -0.64
C PHE A 607 -19.33 22.18 -1.87
N ASP A 608 -18.47 23.19 -1.96
CA ASP A 608 -17.53 23.33 -3.06
C ASP A 608 -16.51 22.18 -3.08
N GLN A 609 -16.02 21.77 -1.90
CA GLN A 609 -15.16 20.62 -1.74
C GLN A 609 -15.90 19.32 -2.07
N ALA A 610 -17.15 19.18 -1.62
CA ALA A 610 -17.96 18.01 -1.96
C ALA A 610 -18.11 17.84 -3.49
N PHE A 611 -18.37 18.91 -4.23
CA PHE A 611 -18.41 18.84 -5.70
C PHE A 611 -17.04 18.62 -6.33
N GLN A 612 -15.95 19.05 -5.70
CA GLN A 612 -14.59 18.76 -6.15
C GLN A 612 -14.30 17.27 -6.07
N GLU A 613 -14.66 16.61 -4.95
CA GLU A 613 -14.51 15.17 -4.78
C GLU A 613 -15.35 14.38 -5.81
N LEU A 614 -16.55 14.82 -6.12
CA LEU A 614 -17.38 14.20 -7.15
C LEU A 614 -16.77 14.31 -8.57
N ARG A 615 -16.13 15.43 -8.88
CA ARG A 615 -15.41 15.59 -10.17
C ARG A 615 -14.18 14.69 -10.21
N GLU A 616 -13.47 14.54 -9.09
CA GLU A 616 -12.34 13.60 -9.00
C GLU A 616 -12.83 12.15 -9.16
N ALA A 617 -13.94 11.79 -8.50
CA ALA A 617 -14.57 10.49 -8.67
C ALA A 617 -14.93 10.20 -10.14
N GLU A 618 -15.51 11.18 -10.86
CA GLU A 618 -15.83 11.05 -12.27
C GLU A 618 -14.57 10.87 -13.12
N ARG A 619 -13.51 11.62 -12.84
CA ARG A 619 -12.21 11.48 -13.51
C ARG A 619 -11.62 10.08 -13.28
N GLN A 620 -11.64 9.56 -12.04
CA GLN A 620 -11.16 8.23 -11.72
C GLN A 620 -11.98 7.14 -12.41
N MET A 621 -13.29 7.29 -12.49
CA MET A 621 -14.18 6.40 -13.24
C MET A 621 -13.77 6.29 -14.71
N HIS A 622 -13.43 7.41 -15.35
CA HIS A 622 -12.96 7.44 -16.74
C HIS A 622 -11.56 6.82 -16.89
N CYS A 623 -10.62 7.21 -16.05
CA CYS A 623 -9.23 6.73 -16.13
C CYS A 623 -9.11 5.21 -15.88
N ARG A 624 -9.98 4.64 -15.04
CA ARG A 624 -9.95 3.23 -14.67
C ARG A 624 -10.96 2.36 -15.42
N GLN A 625 -11.63 2.91 -16.44
CA GLN A 625 -12.63 2.22 -17.27
C GLN A 625 -13.74 1.56 -16.43
N VAL A 626 -14.09 2.14 -15.28
CA VAL A 626 -15.20 1.67 -14.47
C VAL A 626 -16.49 1.87 -15.28
N TRP A 627 -17.35 0.86 -15.25
CA TRP A 627 -18.58 0.83 -16.05
C TRP A 627 -19.45 2.09 -15.88
N ARG A 628 -19.45 2.89 -16.93
CA ARG A 628 -19.95 4.27 -16.93
C ARG A 628 -21.46 4.37 -16.63
N TYR A 629 -22.27 3.47 -17.20
CA TYR A 629 -23.74 3.64 -17.14
C TYR A 629 -24.30 3.45 -15.73
N GLY A 630 -23.81 2.50 -14.94
CA GLY A 630 -24.28 2.27 -13.58
C GLY A 630 -23.76 3.32 -12.60
N TYR A 631 -22.45 3.60 -12.64
CA TYR A 631 -21.83 4.48 -11.66
C TYR A 631 -22.06 5.97 -11.92
N SER A 632 -22.40 6.42 -13.14
CA SER A 632 -22.91 7.77 -13.37
C SER A 632 -24.19 8.05 -12.58
N GLY A 633 -25.05 7.05 -12.41
CA GLY A 633 -26.23 7.15 -11.56
C GLY A 633 -25.87 7.38 -10.09
N VAL A 634 -24.83 6.68 -9.58
CA VAL A 634 -24.35 6.83 -8.19
C VAL A 634 -23.73 8.22 -7.96
N LEU A 635 -22.89 8.70 -8.90
CA LEU A 635 -22.30 10.05 -8.83
C LEU A 635 -23.39 11.13 -8.83
N ASN A 636 -24.36 11.02 -9.74
CA ASN A 636 -25.48 11.95 -9.84
C ASN A 636 -26.35 11.92 -8.57
N LEU A 637 -26.60 10.73 -8.01
CA LEU A 637 -27.34 10.60 -6.74
C LEU A 637 -26.62 11.34 -5.61
N GLN A 638 -25.32 11.16 -5.48
CA GLN A 638 -24.56 11.86 -4.45
C GLN A 638 -24.52 13.37 -4.69
N GLY A 639 -24.42 13.82 -5.95
CA GLY A 639 -24.54 15.23 -6.32
C GLY A 639 -25.91 15.83 -5.94
N MET A 640 -26.99 15.09 -6.15
CA MET A 640 -28.35 15.51 -5.75
C MET A 640 -28.47 15.59 -4.21
N ARG A 641 -27.83 14.71 -3.45
CA ARG A 641 -27.81 14.78 -1.97
C ARG A 641 -27.09 16.06 -1.50
N VAL A 642 -26.00 16.44 -2.15
CA VAL A 642 -25.30 17.70 -1.88
C VAL A 642 -26.23 18.91 -2.20
N LEU A 643 -26.90 18.90 -3.35
CA LEU A 643 -27.85 19.95 -3.76
C LEU A 643 -29.05 20.05 -2.77
N ALA A 644 -29.57 18.91 -2.33
CA ALA A 644 -30.65 18.87 -1.33
C ALA A 644 -30.25 19.53 0.00
N ARG A 645 -29.02 19.28 0.48
CA ARG A 645 -28.50 19.97 1.68
C ARG A 645 -28.22 21.47 1.47
N GLN A 646 -28.01 21.90 0.23
CA GLN A 646 -27.94 23.33 -0.12
C GLN A 646 -29.33 23.98 -0.24
N GLY A 647 -30.42 23.21 -0.12
CA GLY A 647 -31.78 23.70 -0.39
C GLY A 647 -32.08 23.96 -1.87
N ARG A 648 -31.26 23.43 -2.79
CA ARG A 648 -31.40 23.66 -4.25
C ARG A 648 -32.24 22.59 -4.92
N TRP A 649 -33.44 22.40 -4.44
CA TRP A 649 -34.35 21.34 -4.84
C TRP A 649 -34.76 21.39 -6.30
N GLU A 650 -34.84 22.60 -6.90
CA GLU A 650 -35.19 22.85 -8.29
C GLU A 650 -34.26 22.15 -9.30
N ARG A 651 -33.05 21.78 -8.84
CA ARG A 651 -32.06 21.10 -9.70
C ARG A 651 -32.12 19.59 -9.62
N ILE A 652 -32.87 19.02 -8.67
CA ILE A 652 -32.89 17.59 -8.40
C ILE A 652 -33.79 16.86 -9.40
N GLU A 653 -35.00 17.35 -9.64
CA GLU A 653 -35.99 16.66 -10.47
C GLU A 653 -35.48 16.27 -11.86
N PRO A 654 -34.82 17.14 -12.67
CA PRO A 654 -34.36 16.77 -13.99
C PRO A 654 -33.32 15.66 -13.98
N VAL A 655 -32.46 15.66 -12.95
CA VAL A 655 -31.40 14.64 -12.76
C VAL A 655 -32.01 13.33 -12.31
N ALA A 656 -32.93 13.36 -11.34
CA ALA A 656 -33.61 12.18 -10.82
C ALA A 656 -34.43 11.46 -11.92
N LEU A 657 -35.17 12.19 -12.72
CA LEU A 657 -35.92 11.65 -13.87
C LEU A 657 -35.01 11.00 -14.92
N ARG A 658 -33.84 11.59 -15.16
CA ARG A 658 -32.84 10.99 -16.06
C ARG A 658 -32.28 9.66 -15.49
N ILE A 659 -31.96 9.57 -14.20
CA ILE A 659 -31.55 8.34 -13.54
C ILE A 659 -32.66 7.29 -13.59
N GLN A 660 -33.91 7.68 -13.31
CA GLN A 660 -35.06 6.78 -13.28
C GLN A 660 -35.25 6.03 -14.59
N ARG A 661 -35.00 6.66 -15.75
CA ARG A 661 -35.13 6.04 -17.09
C ARG A 661 -34.27 4.77 -17.26
N TYR A 662 -33.20 4.65 -16.55
CA TYR A 662 -32.34 3.46 -16.60
C TYR A 662 -32.93 2.25 -15.84
N PHE A 663 -33.82 2.50 -14.88
CA PHE A 663 -34.34 1.47 -13.97
C PHE A 663 -35.83 1.14 -14.17
N VAL A 664 -36.45 1.67 -15.23
CA VAL A 664 -37.88 1.49 -15.55
C VAL A 664 -38.03 1.01 -16.99
N GLY A 665 -38.95 0.08 -17.22
CA GLY A 665 -39.33 -0.47 -18.53
C GLY A 665 -38.82 -1.90 -18.76
N GLU A 666 -39.11 -2.45 -19.94
CA GLU A 666 -38.78 -3.86 -20.29
C GLU A 666 -37.27 -4.14 -20.35
N ARG A 667 -36.47 -3.12 -20.56
CA ARG A 667 -34.99 -3.21 -20.60
C ARG A 667 -34.37 -2.48 -19.42
N ALA A 668 -35.04 -2.52 -18.26
CA ALA A 668 -34.50 -1.89 -17.05
C ALA A 668 -33.17 -2.53 -16.64
N TRP A 669 -32.20 -1.68 -16.33
CA TRP A 669 -30.92 -2.10 -15.81
C TRP A 669 -31.03 -2.40 -14.31
N MET A 670 -30.18 -3.30 -13.81
CA MET A 670 -29.99 -3.44 -12.36
C MET A 670 -29.23 -2.24 -11.81
N ALA A 671 -29.45 -1.94 -10.54
CA ALA A 671 -28.54 -1.07 -9.81
C ALA A 671 -27.14 -1.69 -9.77
N PRO A 672 -26.06 -0.87 -9.68
CA PRO A 672 -24.73 -1.40 -9.42
C PRO A 672 -24.78 -2.29 -8.17
N LEU A 673 -24.13 -3.45 -8.23
CA LEU A 673 -24.20 -4.46 -7.16
C LEU A 673 -23.70 -3.92 -5.81
N ASP A 674 -22.87 -2.87 -5.86
CA ASP A 674 -22.37 -2.15 -4.69
C ASP A 674 -23.32 -1.09 -4.15
N TYR A 675 -24.32 -0.66 -4.97
CA TYR A 675 -25.31 0.35 -4.64
C TYR A 675 -26.75 -0.12 -4.95
N PRO A 676 -27.22 -1.22 -4.38
CA PRO A 676 -28.53 -1.79 -4.68
C PRO A 676 -29.67 -0.85 -4.36
N THR A 677 -29.48 0.11 -3.47
CA THR A 677 -30.47 1.11 -3.07
C THR A 677 -30.56 2.31 -4.03
N LEU A 678 -29.73 2.41 -5.06
CA LEU A 678 -29.70 3.57 -5.97
C LEU A 678 -31.07 3.96 -6.54
N PRO A 679 -31.89 3.05 -7.11
CA PRO A 679 -33.20 3.42 -7.65
C PRO A 679 -34.16 3.95 -6.58
N LEU A 680 -34.13 3.35 -5.40
CA LEU A 680 -35.01 3.73 -4.29
C LEU A 680 -34.64 5.07 -3.67
N ARG A 681 -33.32 5.29 -3.47
CA ARG A 681 -32.81 6.58 -3.00
C ARG A 681 -33.06 7.71 -4.01
N ASN A 682 -32.99 7.40 -5.31
CA ASN A 682 -33.36 8.35 -6.35
C ASN A 682 -34.84 8.73 -6.26
N GLN A 683 -35.74 7.75 -6.04
CA GLN A 683 -37.16 8.01 -5.85
C GLN A 683 -37.43 8.82 -4.58
N LEU A 684 -36.74 8.56 -3.48
CA LEU A 684 -36.81 9.34 -2.24
C LEU A 684 -36.46 10.82 -2.49
N LEU A 685 -35.35 11.09 -3.18
CA LEU A 685 -34.95 12.47 -3.49
C LEU A 685 -35.91 13.16 -4.44
N LEU A 686 -36.46 12.44 -5.42
CA LEU A 686 -37.48 12.96 -6.31
C LEU A 686 -38.76 13.34 -5.56
N ALA A 687 -39.26 12.46 -4.68
CA ALA A 687 -40.43 12.74 -3.85
C ALA A 687 -40.23 13.95 -2.93
N ARG A 688 -39.03 14.09 -2.33
CA ARG A 688 -38.69 15.27 -1.53
C ARG A 688 -38.65 16.55 -2.37
N ALA A 689 -38.10 16.48 -3.59
CA ALA A 689 -38.10 17.61 -4.50
C ALA A 689 -39.53 18.04 -4.91
N GLN A 690 -40.42 17.09 -5.13
CA GLN A 690 -41.86 17.34 -5.39
C GLN A 690 -42.53 18.00 -4.19
N LEU A 691 -42.23 17.57 -2.96
CA LEU A 691 -42.75 18.21 -1.74
C LEU A 691 -42.32 19.68 -1.66
N GLU A 692 -41.04 19.97 -1.90
CA GLU A 692 -40.52 21.34 -1.85
C GLU A 692 -41.06 22.23 -3.00
N ALA A 693 -41.46 21.62 -4.10
CA ALA A 693 -42.14 22.32 -5.21
C ALA A 693 -43.66 22.54 -4.94
N GLY A 694 -44.18 22.12 -3.78
CA GLY A 694 -45.59 22.27 -3.40
C GLY A 694 -46.48 21.10 -3.83
N GLY A 695 -45.93 20.03 -4.44
CA GLY A 695 -46.65 18.82 -4.85
C GLY A 695 -46.81 17.77 -3.74
N ALA A 696 -47.28 18.15 -2.57
CA ALA A 696 -47.37 17.28 -1.39
C ALA A 696 -48.23 16.01 -1.59
N GLU A 697 -49.32 16.07 -2.33
CA GLU A 697 -50.14 14.89 -2.63
C GLU A 697 -49.41 13.86 -3.49
N GLN A 698 -48.68 14.34 -4.52
CA GLN A 698 -47.89 13.47 -5.38
C GLN A 698 -46.72 12.84 -4.60
N ALA A 699 -46.03 13.64 -3.78
CA ALA A 699 -44.99 13.17 -2.90
C ALA A 699 -45.47 12.08 -1.93
N GLU A 700 -46.67 12.22 -1.37
CA GLU A 700 -47.29 11.22 -0.49
C GLU A 700 -47.45 9.88 -1.21
N VAL A 701 -48.03 9.84 -2.38
CA VAL A 701 -48.27 8.62 -3.16
C VAL A 701 -46.93 7.93 -3.45
N MET A 702 -45.93 8.71 -3.87
CA MET A 702 -44.60 8.17 -4.14
C MET A 702 -43.93 7.60 -2.91
N LEU A 703 -44.02 8.29 -1.77
CA LEU A 703 -43.37 7.86 -0.53
C LEU A 703 -44.06 6.65 0.10
N GLN A 704 -45.38 6.53 0.01
CA GLN A 704 -46.13 5.36 0.48
C GLN A 704 -45.71 4.11 -0.33
N ALA A 705 -45.73 4.18 -1.66
CA ALA A 705 -45.28 3.08 -2.51
C ALA A 705 -43.83 2.71 -2.25
N LEU A 706 -42.96 3.72 -2.01
CA LEU A 706 -41.54 3.50 -1.70
C LEU A 706 -41.38 2.83 -0.33
N LEU A 707 -42.16 3.21 0.67
CA LEU A 707 -42.15 2.61 1.99
C LEU A 707 -42.54 1.13 1.96
N GLU A 708 -43.63 0.79 1.26
CA GLU A 708 -44.05 -0.58 1.04
C GLU A 708 -42.96 -1.41 0.39
N ARG A 709 -42.29 -0.84 -0.59
CA ARG A 709 -41.16 -1.49 -1.28
C ARG A 709 -39.97 -1.67 -0.35
N CYS A 710 -39.61 -0.67 0.46
CA CYS A 710 -38.53 -0.81 1.46
C CYS A 710 -38.84 -1.89 2.50
N GLN A 711 -40.11 -2.04 2.89
CA GLN A 711 -40.54 -3.09 3.82
C GLN A 711 -40.43 -4.48 3.19
N ALA A 712 -40.93 -4.65 1.97
CA ALA A 712 -40.80 -5.90 1.22
C ALA A 712 -39.33 -6.35 1.01
N LEU A 713 -38.43 -5.38 0.79
CA LEU A 713 -36.99 -5.60 0.58
C LEU A 713 -36.20 -5.71 1.89
N GLN A 714 -36.82 -5.50 3.04
CA GLN A 714 -36.14 -5.41 4.34
C GLN A 714 -35.01 -4.38 4.39
N TYR A 715 -35.12 -3.30 3.63
CA TYR A 715 -34.18 -2.18 3.63
C TYR A 715 -34.50 -1.22 4.77
N VAL A 716 -34.21 -1.65 5.99
CA VAL A 716 -34.66 -1.01 7.23
C VAL A 716 -34.15 0.44 7.37
N PRO A 717 -32.88 0.76 7.14
CA PRO A 717 -32.39 2.13 7.24
C PRO A 717 -33.05 3.08 6.22
N LEU A 718 -33.21 2.64 4.98
CA LEU A 718 -33.88 3.44 3.95
C LEU A 718 -35.36 3.63 4.26
N GLY A 719 -36.04 2.60 4.75
CA GLY A 719 -37.42 2.69 5.22
C GLY A 719 -37.63 3.71 6.34
N CYS A 720 -36.61 3.87 7.22
CA CYS A 720 -36.62 4.92 8.24
C CYS A 720 -36.51 6.33 7.61
N GLU A 721 -35.60 6.55 6.65
CA GLU A 721 -35.48 7.81 5.93
C GLU A 721 -36.79 8.17 5.15
N VAL A 722 -37.42 7.16 4.54
CA VAL A 722 -38.71 7.33 3.83
C VAL A 722 -39.83 7.72 4.78
N ARG A 723 -39.92 7.14 5.98
CA ARG A 723 -40.93 7.54 6.99
C ARG A 723 -40.75 8.98 7.45
N LEU A 724 -39.49 9.45 7.60
CA LEU A 724 -39.21 10.84 7.93
C LEU A 724 -39.69 11.79 6.83
N ALA A 725 -39.41 11.43 5.57
CA ALA A 725 -39.88 12.22 4.43
C ALA A 725 -41.41 12.21 4.33
N LEU A 726 -42.08 11.08 4.59
CA LEU A 726 -43.53 10.93 4.60
C LEU A 726 -44.17 11.75 5.72
N ALA A 727 -43.57 11.76 6.92
CA ALA A 727 -44.02 12.59 8.04
C ALA A 727 -43.92 14.09 7.72
N ALA A 728 -42.86 14.52 7.05
CA ALA A 728 -42.77 15.90 6.57
C ALA A 728 -43.85 16.22 5.52
N THR A 729 -44.14 15.30 4.61
CA THR A 729 -45.25 15.44 3.62
C THR A 729 -46.60 15.51 4.29
N TRP A 730 -46.89 14.64 5.27
CA TRP A 730 -48.15 14.67 6.03
C TRP A 730 -48.30 15.95 6.84
N ARG A 731 -47.18 16.50 7.35
CA ARG A 731 -47.23 17.81 8.03
C ARG A 731 -47.63 18.94 7.04
N ALA A 732 -47.08 18.91 5.82
CA ALA A 732 -47.45 19.86 4.78
C ALA A 732 -48.92 19.75 4.34
N LEU A 733 -49.49 18.55 4.39
CA LEU A 733 -50.89 18.25 4.13
C LEU A 733 -51.83 18.49 5.32
N GLY A 734 -51.29 18.88 6.50
CA GLY A 734 -52.06 19.10 7.71
C GLY A 734 -52.65 17.84 8.36
N ARG A 735 -52.05 16.66 8.14
CA ARG A 735 -52.53 15.40 8.71
C ARG A 735 -52.14 15.27 10.17
N ALA A 736 -53.03 14.83 11.01
CA ALA A 736 -52.84 14.70 12.46
C ALA A 736 -51.74 13.69 12.84
N ASP A 737 -51.56 12.62 12.07
CA ASP A 737 -50.66 11.52 12.38
C ASP A 737 -49.19 11.82 12.03
N ALA A 738 -48.88 12.97 11.43
CA ALA A 738 -47.54 13.36 10.99
C ALA A 738 -46.50 13.30 12.14
N GLY A 739 -46.87 13.87 13.30
CA GLY A 739 -45.95 13.89 14.48
C GLY A 739 -45.72 12.50 15.10
N GLN A 740 -46.71 11.60 15.02
CA GLN A 740 -46.57 10.23 15.50
C GLN A 740 -45.65 9.44 14.60
N LEU A 741 -45.76 9.53 13.28
CA LEU A 741 -44.95 8.86 12.32
C LEU A 741 -43.47 9.34 12.42
N GLU A 742 -43.28 10.64 12.62
CA GLU A 742 -41.92 11.21 12.81
C GLU A 742 -41.24 10.66 14.08
N ARG A 743 -41.94 10.68 15.23
CA ARG A 743 -41.40 10.12 16.48
C ARG A 743 -41.04 8.66 16.33
N GLN A 744 -41.89 7.82 15.74
CA GLN A 744 -41.59 6.41 15.50
C GLN A 744 -40.38 6.22 14.62
N ALA A 745 -40.20 7.03 13.58
CA ALA A 745 -39.04 6.96 12.68
C ALA A 745 -37.76 7.41 13.38
N LEU A 746 -37.79 8.48 14.18
CA LEU A 746 -36.65 8.95 14.96
C LEU A 746 -36.23 7.97 16.05
N GLU A 747 -37.17 7.37 16.77
CA GLU A 747 -36.91 6.32 17.75
C GLU A 747 -36.29 5.07 17.08
N GLN A 748 -36.72 4.75 15.89
CA GLN A 748 -36.14 3.65 15.12
C GLN A 748 -34.70 3.99 14.70
N ALA A 749 -34.46 5.20 14.19
CA ALA A 749 -33.12 5.67 13.82
C ALA A 749 -32.17 5.64 15.01
N GLU A 750 -32.62 6.06 16.18
CA GLU A 750 -31.84 6.04 17.42
C GLU A 750 -31.49 4.61 17.85
N ARG A 751 -32.49 3.70 17.85
CA ARG A 751 -32.24 2.26 18.14
C ARG A 751 -31.29 1.61 17.19
N LEU A 752 -31.25 2.02 15.94
CA LEU A 752 -30.33 1.53 14.93
C LEU A 752 -28.95 2.20 15.01
N GLY A 753 -28.81 3.30 15.77
CA GLY A 753 -27.54 4.07 15.79
C GLY A 753 -27.31 4.95 14.56
N MET A 754 -28.36 5.34 13.85
CA MET A 754 -28.30 6.21 12.66
C MET A 754 -28.22 7.69 13.06
N LEU A 755 -27.15 8.06 13.79
CA LEU A 755 -27.00 9.40 14.36
C LEU A 755 -26.92 10.51 13.30
N GLY A 756 -26.37 10.18 12.12
CA GLY A 756 -26.36 11.11 10.99
C GLY A 756 -27.76 11.51 10.51
N VAL A 757 -28.72 10.59 10.54
CA VAL A 757 -30.12 10.86 10.20
C VAL A 757 -30.79 11.72 11.28
N LEU A 758 -30.53 11.44 12.56
CA LEU A 758 -31.03 12.24 13.69
C LEU A 758 -30.53 13.68 13.65
N ARG A 759 -29.29 13.89 13.25
CA ARG A 759 -28.74 15.23 13.08
C ARG A 759 -29.41 16.02 11.95
N ASP A 760 -29.73 15.35 10.83
CA ASP A 760 -30.38 15.98 9.67
C ASP A 760 -31.89 16.23 9.95
N HIS A 761 -32.47 15.60 10.98
CA HIS A 761 -33.87 15.71 11.40
C HIS A 761 -33.96 15.89 12.93
N PRO A 762 -33.66 17.10 13.49
CA PRO A 762 -33.78 17.35 14.93
C PRO A 762 -35.25 17.23 15.36
N ARG A 763 -35.49 16.65 16.58
CA ARG A 763 -36.85 16.48 17.14
C ARG A 763 -37.52 17.82 17.28
N SER A 764 -38.75 17.91 16.78
CA SER A 764 -39.59 19.13 16.88
C SER A 764 -40.04 19.44 18.31
N ASP A 765 -40.00 18.46 19.25
CA ASP A 765 -40.40 18.56 20.64
C ASP A 765 -39.30 18.98 21.62
N SER A 766 -38.10 19.31 21.16
CA SER A 766 -37.12 19.96 22.04
C SER A 766 -37.63 21.36 22.34
N PRO A 767 -37.75 21.77 23.60
CA PRO A 767 -38.09 23.15 23.93
C PRO A 767 -37.02 24.04 23.22
N PRO A 768 -37.39 25.21 22.74
CA PRO A 768 -36.43 26.10 22.08
C PRO A 768 -35.28 26.29 23.05
N GLN A 769 -34.14 25.69 22.79
CA GLN A 769 -32.90 26.10 23.41
C GLN A 769 -32.63 27.54 22.92
N GLY A 770 -33.26 28.49 23.63
CA GLY A 770 -32.93 29.86 23.54
C GLY A 770 -31.48 29.99 24.00
N GLU A 771 -30.59 30.10 22.99
CA GLU A 771 -29.26 30.72 23.13
C GLU A 771 -28.32 30.34 21.99
N SER A 772 -28.80 30.05 20.76
CA SER A 772 -27.91 29.95 19.61
C SER A 772 -28.39 30.62 18.31
N ASP A 773 -29.53 31.32 18.32
CA ASP A 773 -30.04 32.03 17.11
C ASP A 773 -29.26 33.31 16.77
N GLN A 774 -28.36 33.76 17.65
CA GLN A 774 -27.49 34.91 17.37
C GLN A 774 -26.24 34.54 16.58
N ALA A 775 -25.87 33.26 16.52
CA ALA A 775 -24.69 32.80 15.77
C ALA A 775 -24.97 32.54 14.26
N SER A 776 -26.23 32.51 13.83
CA SER A 776 -26.63 32.27 12.43
C SER A 776 -26.73 33.50 11.54
N LEU A 777 -26.64 34.70 12.14
CA LEU A 777 -26.78 35.99 11.44
C LEU A 777 -25.74 36.23 10.33
N LEU A 778 -24.52 35.67 10.45
CA LEU A 778 -23.43 35.84 9.49
C LEU A 778 -22.90 34.49 9.02
N SER A 779 -22.67 34.34 7.70
CA SER A 779 -22.00 33.17 7.17
C SER A 779 -20.54 33.04 7.67
N GLN A 780 -19.95 31.86 7.63
CA GLN A 780 -18.52 31.64 8.01
C GLN A 780 -17.56 32.60 7.30
N ARG A 781 -17.81 32.88 6.00
CA ARG A 781 -16.99 33.79 5.21
C ARG A 781 -17.19 35.26 5.68
N GLU A 782 -18.41 35.63 6.02
CA GLU A 782 -18.73 36.96 6.59
C GLU A 782 -18.14 37.14 7.98
N ARG A 783 -18.10 36.08 8.80
CA ARG A 783 -17.42 36.08 10.11
C ARG A 783 -15.92 36.27 9.96
N ALA A 784 -15.27 35.52 9.03
CA ALA A 784 -13.83 35.67 8.77
C ALA A 784 -13.49 37.12 8.32
N VAL A 785 -14.30 37.68 7.41
CA VAL A 785 -14.12 39.11 7.00
C VAL A 785 -14.33 40.04 8.18
N LEU A 786 -15.34 39.84 9.01
CA LEU A 786 -15.66 40.66 10.17
C LEU A 786 -14.57 40.59 11.25
N GLN A 787 -13.98 39.41 11.47
CA GLN A 787 -12.85 39.22 12.38
C GLN A 787 -11.64 40.07 11.95
N LEU A 788 -11.25 39.97 10.67
CA LEU A 788 -10.15 40.78 10.15
C LEU A 788 -10.46 42.29 10.11
N LEU A 789 -11.75 42.66 9.93
CA LEU A 789 -12.19 44.03 10.09
C LEU A 789 -12.04 44.54 11.52
N ALA A 790 -12.28 43.70 12.53
CA ALA A 790 -12.13 44.01 13.94
C ALA A 790 -10.65 44.12 14.34
N GLU A 791 -9.77 43.40 13.73
CA GLU A 791 -8.32 43.42 13.87
C GLU A 791 -7.69 44.64 13.16
N GLY A 792 -8.47 45.41 12.40
CA GLY A 792 -8.02 46.65 11.78
C GLY A 792 -7.53 46.56 10.35
N PHE A 793 -7.54 45.39 9.73
CA PHE A 793 -7.05 45.16 8.36
C PHE A 793 -7.84 45.96 7.31
N SER A 794 -7.15 46.52 6.33
CA SER A 794 -7.77 47.17 5.16
C SER A 794 -8.41 46.13 4.22
N ASN A 795 -9.31 46.54 3.35
CA ASN A 795 -9.92 45.62 2.37
C ASN A 795 -8.90 44.97 1.44
N GLN A 796 -7.75 45.58 1.22
CA GLN A 796 -6.68 45.02 0.38
C GLN A 796 -5.93 43.92 1.14
N GLU A 797 -5.63 44.16 2.40
CA GLU A 797 -5.00 43.17 3.28
C GLU A 797 -5.92 41.98 3.55
N ILE A 798 -7.22 42.22 3.79
CA ILE A 798 -8.23 41.14 3.91
C ILE A 798 -8.33 40.32 2.63
N GLY A 799 -8.27 40.96 1.47
CA GLY A 799 -8.23 40.28 0.19
C GLY A 799 -7.04 39.37 0.04
N GLY A 800 -5.85 39.83 0.45
CA GLY A 800 -4.63 39.01 0.49
C GLY A 800 -4.72 37.85 1.49
N TYR A 801 -5.22 38.10 2.69
CA TYR A 801 -5.34 37.09 3.76
C TYR A 801 -6.33 35.98 3.42
N LEU A 802 -7.45 36.32 2.78
CA LEU A 802 -8.53 35.36 2.43
C LEU A 802 -8.48 34.85 0.97
N PHE A 803 -7.44 35.27 0.21
CA PHE A 803 -7.26 34.93 -1.22
C PHE A 803 -8.48 35.27 -2.07
N ILE A 804 -9.08 36.46 -1.86
CA ILE A 804 -10.25 36.95 -2.61
C ILE A 804 -9.99 38.38 -3.13
N SER A 805 -10.73 38.78 -4.19
CA SER A 805 -10.58 40.13 -4.74
C SER A 805 -11.06 41.19 -3.76
N VAL A 806 -10.46 42.39 -3.82
CA VAL A 806 -10.88 43.54 -3.03
C VAL A 806 -12.38 43.88 -3.22
N ASN A 807 -12.91 43.65 -4.43
CA ASN A 807 -14.33 43.83 -4.71
C ASN A 807 -15.19 42.79 -3.99
N THR A 808 -14.73 41.55 -3.87
CA THR A 808 -15.39 40.51 -3.09
C THR A 808 -15.42 40.86 -1.61
N VAL A 809 -14.32 41.42 -1.04
CA VAL A 809 -14.28 41.91 0.35
C VAL A 809 -15.29 43.02 0.56
N LYS A 810 -15.36 44.03 -0.35
CA LYS A 810 -16.37 45.11 -0.29
C LYS A 810 -17.78 44.55 -0.32
N THR A 811 -18.05 43.52 -1.13
CA THR A 811 -19.38 42.87 -1.22
C THR A 811 -19.72 42.19 0.12
N HIS A 812 -18.80 41.47 0.72
CA HIS A 812 -19.00 40.86 2.04
C HIS A 812 -19.21 41.91 3.11
N THR A 813 -18.40 42.99 3.14
CA THR A 813 -18.58 44.07 4.09
C THR A 813 -19.95 44.76 3.95
N LYS A 814 -20.45 44.93 2.71
CA LYS A 814 -21.78 45.49 2.48
C LYS A 814 -22.88 44.58 3.01
N LYS A 815 -22.76 43.26 2.79
CA LYS A 815 -23.68 42.26 3.33
C LYS A 815 -23.66 42.18 4.83
N ILE A 816 -22.46 42.26 5.46
CA ILE A 816 -22.29 42.31 6.92
C ILE A 816 -22.99 43.53 7.48
N ASN A 817 -22.76 44.71 6.89
CA ASN A 817 -23.39 45.95 7.34
C ASN A 817 -24.92 45.87 7.23
N SER A 818 -25.44 45.32 6.14
CA SER A 818 -26.89 45.11 5.93
C SER A 818 -27.49 44.16 6.96
N LYS A 819 -26.82 43.03 7.24
CA LYS A 819 -27.28 42.03 8.21
C LYS A 819 -27.22 42.50 9.65
N LEU A 820 -26.25 43.37 9.99
CA LEU A 820 -26.09 43.96 11.32
C LEU A 820 -26.89 45.26 11.49
N GLY A 821 -27.58 45.75 10.44
CA GLY A 821 -28.39 46.96 10.47
C GLY A 821 -27.57 48.22 10.63
N VAL A 822 -26.30 48.30 10.13
CA VAL A 822 -25.37 49.41 10.30
C VAL A 822 -24.90 49.93 8.95
N LYS A 823 -24.41 51.23 8.97
CA LYS A 823 -23.96 51.87 7.73
C LYS A 823 -22.44 51.96 7.57
N ARG A 824 -21.67 51.76 8.65
CA ARG A 824 -20.20 51.98 8.67
C ARG A 824 -19.49 50.78 9.27
N ARG A 825 -18.27 50.46 8.75
CA ARG A 825 -17.46 49.30 9.20
C ARG A 825 -17.16 49.33 10.71
N THR A 826 -16.92 50.47 11.29
CA THR A 826 -16.68 50.62 12.74
C THR A 826 -17.91 50.29 13.56
N GLN A 827 -19.09 50.67 13.06
CA GLN A 827 -20.37 50.32 13.67
C GLN A 827 -20.65 48.80 13.56
N ALA A 828 -20.25 48.17 12.46
CA ALA A 828 -20.38 46.73 12.30
C ALA A 828 -19.54 45.94 13.33
N VAL A 829 -18.30 46.37 13.57
CA VAL A 829 -17.43 45.77 14.57
C VAL A 829 -17.99 46.00 16.00
N MET A 830 -18.42 47.23 16.33
CA MET A 830 -19.05 47.50 17.62
C MET A 830 -20.32 46.68 17.84
N ARG A 831 -21.18 46.64 16.82
CA ARG A 831 -22.46 45.87 16.88
C ARG A 831 -22.19 44.39 17.02
N ALA A 832 -21.20 43.85 16.30
CA ALA A 832 -20.80 42.46 16.39
C ALA A 832 -20.25 42.10 17.78
N LYS A 833 -19.46 42.97 18.42
CA LYS A 833 -19.00 42.80 19.81
C LYS A 833 -20.18 42.80 20.79
N THR A 834 -21.14 43.71 20.63
CA THR A 834 -22.36 43.78 21.48
C THR A 834 -23.23 42.52 21.32
N LEU A 835 -23.20 41.89 20.15
CA LEU A 835 -23.97 40.66 19.85
C LEU A 835 -23.18 39.38 20.15
N GLY A 836 -21.95 39.46 20.70
CA GLY A 836 -21.14 38.28 21.00
C GLY A 836 -20.62 37.53 19.76
N LEU A 837 -20.66 38.15 18.58
CA LEU A 837 -20.19 37.56 17.31
C LEU A 837 -18.67 37.71 17.10
N LEU A 838 -18.02 38.53 17.94
CA LEU A 838 -16.55 38.72 18.01
C LEU A 838 -16.13 38.62 19.49
N VAL A 839 -15.06 37.91 19.75
CA VAL A 839 -14.43 37.81 21.07
C VAL A 839 -13.58 39.05 21.36
#